data_c4eeebad022ae53bd84f7b6a789e7786
#
_entry.id   c4eeebad022ae53bd84f7b6a789e7786
#
_cell.length_a   1.000
_cell.length_b   1.000
_cell.length_c   1.000
_cell.angle_alpha   90.00
_cell.angle_beta   90.00
_cell.angle_gamma   90.00
#
_symmetry.space_group_name_H-M   'P 1'
#
loop_
_entity.id
_entity.type
_entity.pdbx_description
1 polymer ?
#
loop_
_entity_poly.entity_id
_entity_poly.type
_entity_poly.pdbx_seq_one_letter_code
_entity_poly.pdbx_strand_id
1 'polypeptide(L)'
;MKHYLSLFWVFIAIALVSTSCGEKHLITDATYRATVEKDLQQKMDCYPEGALFDVFNRTDLSLAEREALAFLYAYMPLSDMADYSGDFHLMNIRASLRTQQEMNWGKQVPELLFRHFVLPERINREALDSSRVVFYQELKPRVAHLSMRDAILEVNHWCHEKATYTPSDSRTSSPLATVRTAYGRCGEESVLLVAALRSVGIPARQVYTPRWAHTDDNHAWVEAWAGDGWHFLGACEPEPVLDLGWFNAPAARGMLMHSKVFGRYNGSEEVMKEASTYTEINVTDHYAPTASVAVDVVDQKGVVVADAKVEFKLYNYAEFYTVATKRSDVNGHCSLTAGKGDMVVWASKDGHYGYQKVSFGKDEQIKVVLEHTSTDTFIEEWNLVPPPEGVKLPEVTEAERAENIRRLVYEDSLRTAYTNSFYTAESAAAFACEEGLDEDTTIRLLVGARGNHATLTTFLCEQPDEEKKAAALDLLCKISAKDLRDVPVEVLRNHLTYAIQTPGNESLFSAYIRNPRVSDEPLSTCKSFFQQVISAETAEAYRANPMLWAQRVADEIKVVADCNTGSSPIKPEGVWRAKAADAHSRDIYFVAVARSLGIPARIDEITGKVQLLNSKGEALDVRFGEAEPVASPAGTFVASYQPTKINPNPKYYTHFSLSQITDAGTLQLLSYDEGDIDMGGGASWLNTFKNGARLDEGSYLMVTGTRLASGAVLARMEQFPVSEGERTQRQLVMRQSSDQVQVIGNFNSESLFTRWDGSQLGEMQSLLTACGRGYFVVGVIGVAQEPTNHALRDMAALKQQLEEWGRTIVLLFPDEASAARYKVSDFPGLPSTVIYGVDTHGIGKQAIEAMKLNPQGGWPVFLIADTFNRVVFATQGYTIGLGEQLMKTVHGL
;
A
#
# COMPACT_ATOMS: atom_id res chain seq x y z
N MET A 1 15.18 -42.57 -19.74
CA MET A 1 14.16 -41.60 -19.34
C MET A 1 12.75 -42.16 -19.20
N LYS A 2 12.21 -42.96 -20.06
CA LYS A 2 10.83 -43.52 -19.91
C LYS A 2 10.66 -44.56 -18.77
N HIS A 3 11.70 -45.19 -18.26
CA HIS A 3 11.60 -46.18 -17.18
C HIS A 3 11.66 -45.60 -15.76
N TYR A 4 12.13 -44.38 -15.58
CA TYR A 4 12.13 -43.70 -14.26
C TYR A 4 10.78 -43.06 -13.93
N LEU A 5 10.01 -42.59 -14.92
CA LEU A 5 8.66 -42.09 -14.72
C LEU A 5 7.66 -43.14 -14.22
N SER A 6 7.79 -44.37 -14.69
CA SER A 6 6.89 -45.46 -14.26
C SER A 6 7.15 -45.97 -12.83
N LEU A 7 8.37 -45.83 -12.33
CA LEU A 7 8.69 -46.18 -10.94
C LEU A 7 8.19 -45.10 -9.96
N PHE A 8 8.15 -43.82 -10.37
CA PHE A 8 7.66 -42.73 -9.53
C PHE A 8 6.14 -42.85 -9.28
N TRP A 9 5.36 -43.25 -10.29
CA TRP A 9 3.91 -43.53 -10.14
C TRP A 9 3.61 -44.71 -9.22
N VAL A 10 4.44 -45.72 -9.22
CA VAL A 10 4.31 -46.91 -8.35
C VAL A 10 4.64 -46.52 -6.90
N PHE A 11 5.56 -45.58 -6.63
CA PHE A 11 5.87 -45.15 -5.28
C PHE A 11 4.79 -44.22 -4.68
N ILE A 12 4.15 -43.37 -5.46
CA ILE A 12 3.02 -42.55 -4.96
C ILE A 12 1.79 -43.43 -4.73
N ALA A 13 1.47 -44.36 -5.60
CA ALA A 13 0.36 -45.29 -5.40
C ALA A 13 0.60 -46.29 -4.26
N ILE A 14 1.84 -46.73 -4.02
CA ILE A 14 2.17 -47.65 -2.92
C ILE A 14 2.25 -46.93 -1.57
N ALA A 15 2.65 -45.62 -1.54
CA ALA A 15 2.64 -44.82 -0.33
C ALA A 15 1.21 -44.48 0.14
N LEU A 16 0.22 -44.43 -0.77
CA LEU A 16 -1.19 -44.21 -0.45
C LEU A 16 -1.92 -45.47 0.08
N VAL A 17 -1.37 -46.68 -0.13
CA VAL A 17 -2.01 -47.94 0.29
C VAL A 17 -1.46 -48.47 1.64
N SER A 18 -0.38 -47.91 2.17
CA SER A 18 0.17 -48.30 3.48
C SER A 18 -0.19 -47.36 4.64
N THR A 19 -1.29 -46.64 4.56
CA THR A 19 -1.78 -45.83 5.69
C THR A 19 -2.41 -46.74 6.73
N SER A 20 -1.86 -46.66 7.95
CA SER A 20 -2.39 -47.31 9.13
C SER A 20 -3.85 -46.87 9.37
N CYS A 21 -4.69 -47.82 9.66
CA CYS A 21 -6.08 -47.59 10.03
C CYS A 21 -6.16 -46.72 11.30
N GLY A 22 -6.38 -45.38 11.16
CA GLY A 22 -6.58 -44.52 12.33
C GLY A 22 -6.21 -43.01 12.19
N GLU A 23 -5.41 -42.60 11.23
CA GLU A 23 -5.11 -41.15 11.05
C GLU A 23 -6.28 -40.43 10.40
N LYS A 24 -6.67 -39.26 10.99
CA LYS A 24 -7.74 -38.44 10.44
C LYS A 24 -7.18 -37.51 9.37
N HIS A 25 -7.90 -37.40 8.25
CA HIS A 25 -7.62 -36.43 7.23
C HIS A 25 -7.76 -34.98 7.76
N LEU A 26 -6.82 -34.11 7.40
CA LEU A 26 -6.92 -32.69 7.62
C LEU A 26 -8.01 -32.09 6.72
N ILE A 27 -8.05 -32.50 5.44
CA ILE A 27 -9.07 -32.09 4.47
C ILE A 27 -10.10 -33.23 4.44
N THR A 28 -11.25 -33.04 5.08
CA THR A 28 -12.27 -34.07 5.28
C THR A 28 -13.05 -34.40 4.00
N ASP A 29 -13.27 -33.41 3.12
CA ASP A 29 -13.92 -33.59 1.82
C ASP A 29 -12.98 -34.30 0.81
N ALA A 30 -13.33 -35.54 0.44
CA ALA A 30 -12.54 -36.35 -0.48
C ALA A 30 -12.48 -35.76 -1.89
N THR A 31 -13.54 -35.07 -2.34
CA THR A 31 -13.57 -34.42 -3.66
C THR A 31 -12.63 -33.23 -3.70
N TYR A 32 -12.62 -32.42 -2.63
CA TYR A 32 -11.71 -31.31 -2.51
C TYR A 32 -10.25 -31.78 -2.39
N ARG A 33 -9.96 -32.84 -1.62
CA ARG A 33 -8.61 -33.46 -1.57
C ARG A 33 -8.12 -33.85 -2.96
N ALA A 34 -8.96 -34.56 -3.72
CA ALA A 34 -8.60 -34.95 -5.10
C ALA A 34 -8.34 -33.74 -6.01
N THR A 35 -9.05 -32.64 -5.81
CA THR A 35 -8.80 -31.36 -6.51
C THR A 35 -7.44 -30.77 -6.13
N VAL A 36 -7.11 -30.73 -4.83
CA VAL A 36 -5.81 -30.26 -4.33
C VAL A 36 -4.66 -31.11 -4.90
N GLU A 37 -4.79 -32.42 -4.89
CA GLU A 37 -3.78 -33.35 -5.45
C GLU A 37 -3.57 -33.14 -6.95
N LYS A 38 -4.65 -32.94 -7.70
CA LYS A 38 -4.61 -32.62 -9.13
C LYS A 38 -3.91 -31.28 -9.38
N ASP A 39 -4.29 -30.23 -8.65
CA ASP A 39 -3.72 -28.88 -8.79
C ASP A 39 -2.22 -28.89 -8.41
N LEU A 40 -1.84 -29.61 -7.36
CA LEU A 40 -0.44 -29.82 -6.99
C LEU A 40 0.34 -30.51 -8.11
N GLN A 41 -0.20 -31.59 -8.69
CA GLN A 41 0.47 -32.28 -9.78
C GLN A 41 0.65 -31.37 -11.01
N GLN A 42 -0.37 -30.62 -11.39
CA GLN A 42 -0.27 -29.63 -12.47
C GLN A 42 0.84 -28.59 -12.19
N LYS A 43 0.97 -28.17 -10.95
CA LYS A 43 2.01 -27.20 -10.55
C LYS A 43 3.41 -27.83 -10.59
N MET A 44 3.57 -29.09 -10.17
CA MET A 44 4.82 -29.83 -10.30
C MET A 44 5.23 -29.97 -11.78
N ASP A 45 4.27 -30.22 -12.65
CA ASP A 45 4.51 -30.33 -14.10
C ASP A 45 4.88 -28.97 -14.73
N CYS A 46 4.35 -27.87 -14.18
CA CYS A 46 4.67 -26.51 -14.63
C CYS A 46 6.07 -26.03 -14.23
N TYR A 47 6.57 -26.47 -13.06
CA TYR A 47 7.82 -26.04 -12.47
C TYR A 47 8.72 -27.22 -12.08
N PRO A 48 9.25 -27.96 -13.05
CA PRO A 48 10.05 -29.18 -12.79
C PRO A 48 11.48 -28.88 -12.31
N GLU A 49 11.93 -27.63 -12.45
CA GLU A 49 13.31 -27.22 -12.16
C GLU A 49 13.48 -26.80 -10.68
N GLY A 50 14.72 -26.75 -10.23
CA GLY A 50 15.12 -26.14 -8.96
C GLY A 50 14.79 -26.92 -7.70
N ALA A 51 14.35 -28.18 -7.81
CA ALA A 51 14.01 -29.03 -6.65
C ALA A 51 12.98 -28.40 -5.69
N LEU A 52 12.04 -27.59 -6.21
CA LEU A 52 11.08 -26.83 -5.44
C LEU A 52 10.15 -27.69 -4.57
N PHE A 53 9.98 -28.96 -4.93
CA PHE A 53 9.07 -29.91 -4.27
C PHE A 53 9.78 -30.98 -3.43
N ASP A 54 11.04 -30.81 -3.13
CA ASP A 54 11.86 -31.84 -2.42
C ASP A 54 11.34 -32.17 -1.02
N VAL A 55 10.58 -31.28 -0.39
CA VAL A 55 9.95 -31.51 0.92
C VAL A 55 9.02 -32.73 0.91
N PHE A 56 8.44 -33.08 -0.23
CA PHE A 56 7.55 -34.24 -0.37
C PHE A 56 8.31 -35.57 -0.34
N ASN A 57 9.64 -35.59 -0.48
CA ASN A 57 10.49 -36.77 -0.39
C ASN A 57 10.74 -37.20 1.09
N ARG A 58 10.33 -36.40 2.08
CA ARG A 58 10.48 -36.71 3.50
C ARG A 58 9.58 -37.90 3.89
N THR A 59 10.13 -38.80 4.70
CA THR A 59 9.44 -40.02 5.17
C THR A 59 8.84 -39.86 6.56
N ASP A 60 9.15 -38.79 7.27
CA ASP A 60 8.73 -38.51 8.67
C ASP A 60 7.45 -37.66 8.75
N LEU A 61 6.79 -37.38 7.64
CA LEU A 61 5.58 -36.56 7.61
C LEU A 61 4.34 -37.38 8.02
N SER A 62 3.54 -36.84 8.96
CA SER A 62 2.18 -37.34 9.23
C SER A 62 1.24 -37.09 8.06
N LEU A 63 0.08 -37.77 8.04
CA LEU A 63 -0.96 -37.56 7.02
C LEU A 63 -1.43 -36.08 6.99
N ALA A 64 -1.66 -35.48 8.13
CA ALA A 64 -2.07 -34.09 8.24
C ALA A 64 -1.00 -33.11 7.69
N GLU A 65 0.28 -33.36 7.97
CA GLU A 65 1.39 -32.55 7.43
C GLU A 65 1.49 -32.70 5.91
N ARG A 66 1.31 -33.91 5.36
CA ARG A 66 1.30 -34.15 3.90
C ARG A 66 0.16 -33.43 3.20
N GLU A 67 -1.06 -33.51 3.75
CA GLU A 67 -2.22 -32.82 3.20
C GLU A 67 -2.09 -31.28 3.32
N ALA A 68 -1.54 -30.77 4.43
CA ALA A 68 -1.25 -29.36 4.60
C ALA A 68 -0.20 -28.87 3.60
N LEU A 69 0.90 -29.61 3.42
CA LEU A 69 1.91 -29.31 2.39
C LEU A 69 1.29 -29.35 0.99
N ALA A 70 0.49 -30.36 0.67
CA ALA A 70 -0.17 -30.47 -0.62
C ALA A 70 -1.05 -29.27 -0.91
N PHE A 71 -1.85 -28.83 0.09
CA PHE A 71 -2.70 -27.65 -0.04
C PHE A 71 -1.88 -26.36 -0.21
N LEU A 72 -0.85 -26.12 0.63
CA LEU A 72 -0.03 -24.94 0.51
C LEU A 72 0.71 -24.90 -0.83
N TYR A 73 1.39 -25.98 -1.22
CA TYR A 73 2.14 -26.03 -2.47
C TYR A 73 1.25 -25.97 -3.73
N ALA A 74 0.02 -26.51 -3.68
CA ALA A 74 -0.92 -26.37 -4.79
C ALA A 74 -1.25 -24.89 -5.08
N TYR A 75 -1.30 -24.04 -4.04
CA TYR A 75 -1.82 -22.68 -4.20
C TYR A 75 -0.86 -21.56 -3.80
N MET A 76 0.28 -21.83 -3.13
CA MET A 76 1.22 -20.75 -2.82
C MET A 76 1.81 -20.13 -4.10
N PRO A 77 2.12 -18.83 -4.10
CA PRO A 77 2.78 -18.18 -5.23
C PRO A 77 4.18 -18.74 -5.47
N LEU A 78 4.68 -18.59 -6.68
CA LEU A 78 6.01 -19.10 -7.05
C LEU A 78 7.12 -18.46 -6.19
N SER A 79 6.96 -17.19 -5.77
CA SER A 79 7.90 -16.54 -4.84
C SER A 79 8.08 -17.34 -3.54
N ASP A 80 6.99 -17.87 -2.98
CA ASP A 80 7.08 -18.62 -1.72
C ASP A 80 7.80 -19.96 -1.91
N MET A 81 7.53 -20.65 -3.01
CA MET A 81 8.22 -21.91 -3.33
C MET A 81 9.71 -21.73 -3.68
N ALA A 82 10.03 -20.64 -4.39
CA ALA A 82 11.38 -20.41 -4.89
C ALA A 82 12.29 -19.74 -3.84
N ASP A 83 11.75 -18.91 -2.97
CA ASP A 83 12.53 -18.07 -2.05
C ASP A 83 12.64 -18.66 -0.63
N TYR A 84 11.77 -19.62 -0.28
CA TYR A 84 11.77 -20.28 1.04
C TYR A 84 11.91 -21.79 0.91
N SER A 85 12.51 -22.41 1.92
CA SER A 85 12.73 -23.86 1.93
C SER A 85 11.47 -24.62 2.32
N GLY A 86 11.36 -25.88 1.89
CA GLY A 86 10.28 -26.76 2.32
C GLY A 86 10.23 -26.98 3.84
N ASP A 87 11.39 -26.93 4.53
CA ASP A 87 11.46 -27.01 5.99
C ASP A 87 10.86 -25.75 6.65
N PHE A 88 11.00 -24.58 6.04
CA PHE A 88 10.33 -23.35 6.52
C PHE A 88 8.81 -23.50 6.50
N HIS A 89 8.24 -23.99 5.41
CA HIS A 89 6.80 -24.23 5.29
C HIS A 89 6.34 -25.32 6.28
N LEU A 90 7.09 -26.39 6.43
CA LEU A 90 6.78 -27.46 7.38
C LEU A 90 6.80 -26.98 8.83
N MET A 91 7.75 -26.11 9.20
CA MET A 91 7.79 -25.46 10.53
C MET A 91 6.49 -24.70 10.80
N ASN A 92 6.02 -23.89 9.83
CA ASN A 92 4.79 -23.11 9.95
C ASN A 92 3.53 -23.99 10.01
N ILE A 93 3.49 -25.07 9.21
CA ILE A 93 2.42 -26.09 9.26
C ILE A 93 2.34 -26.71 10.65
N ARG A 94 3.46 -27.17 11.20
CA ARG A 94 3.54 -27.77 12.54
C ARG A 94 3.08 -26.79 13.63
N ALA A 95 3.46 -25.52 13.51
CA ALA A 95 2.98 -24.49 14.43
C ALA A 95 1.46 -24.30 14.34
N SER A 96 0.88 -24.33 13.14
CA SER A 96 -0.57 -24.20 12.93
C SER A 96 -1.32 -25.42 13.46
N LEU A 97 -0.88 -26.64 13.15
CA LEU A 97 -1.53 -27.88 13.63
C LEU A 97 -1.48 -27.98 15.16
N ARG A 98 -0.43 -27.46 15.81
CA ARG A 98 -0.32 -27.38 17.27
C ARG A 98 -1.46 -26.59 17.89
N THR A 99 -1.91 -25.50 17.26
CA THR A 99 -2.99 -24.66 17.81
C THR A 99 -4.31 -25.41 17.92
N GLN A 100 -4.60 -26.36 17.03
CA GLN A 100 -5.79 -27.21 17.12
C GLN A 100 -5.82 -28.08 18.38
N GLN A 101 -4.65 -28.41 18.92
CA GLN A 101 -4.52 -29.27 20.11
C GLN A 101 -4.40 -28.47 21.39
N GLU A 102 -3.73 -27.32 21.36
CA GLU A 102 -3.31 -26.59 22.54
C GLU A 102 -4.18 -25.36 22.89
N MET A 103 -4.98 -24.85 21.93
CA MET A 103 -5.86 -23.70 22.17
C MET A 103 -7.29 -24.15 22.49
N ASN A 104 -7.97 -23.43 23.39
CA ASN A 104 -9.33 -23.76 23.84
C ASN A 104 -10.35 -23.84 22.69
N TRP A 105 -10.15 -23.02 21.65
CA TRP A 105 -10.99 -22.98 20.45
C TRP A 105 -10.51 -23.89 19.31
N GLY A 106 -9.34 -24.52 19.44
CA GLY A 106 -8.71 -25.25 18.33
C GLY A 106 -9.60 -26.32 17.70
N LYS A 107 -10.46 -26.99 18.49
CA LYS A 107 -11.43 -27.98 18.01
C LYS A 107 -12.77 -27.37 17.56
N GLN A 108 -13.01 -26.10 17.83
CA GLN A 108 -14.24 -25.39 17.48
C GLN A 108 -14.13 -24.74 16.10
N VAL A 109 -12.90 -24.44 15.66
CA VAL A 109 -12.64 -23.85 14.34
C VAL A 109 -13.01 -24.85 13.24
N PRO A 110 -13.98 -24.53 12.36
CA PRO A 110 -14.32 -25.39 11.22
C PRO A 110 -13.12 -25.66 10.31
N GLU A 111 -13.06 -26.85 9.74
CA GLU A 111 -11.95 -27.28 8.86
C GLU A 111 -11.74 -26.32 7.69
N LEU A 112 -12.81 -25.85 7.06
CA LEU A 112 -12.77 -24.86 5.98
C LEU A 112 -12.06 -23.57 6.44
N LEU A 113 -12.41 -23.06 7.61
CA LEU A 113 -11.81 -21.82 8.14
C LEU A 113 -10.36 -22.05 8.57
N PHE A 114 -10.05 -23.19 9.17
CA PHE A 114 -8.68 -23.53 9.52
C PHE A 114 -7.79 -23.59 8.27
N ARG A 115 -8.23 -24.29 7.24
CA ARG A 115 -7.51 -24.49 5.99
C ARG A 115 -7.19 -23.19 5.25
N HIS A 116 -8.14 -22.26 5.18
CA HIS A 116 -8.01 -21.04 4.40
C HIS A 116 -7.55 -19.81 5.19
N PHE A 117 -7.78 -19.77 6.52
CA PHE A 117 -7.59 -18.56 7.32
C PHE A 117 -6.70 -18.74 8.57
N VAL A 118 -6.17 -19.95 8.81
CA VAL A 118 -5.17 -20.23 9.86
C VAL A 118 -3.91 -20.83 9.26
N LEU A 119 -4.05 -21.87 8.44
CA LEU A 119 -2.94 -22.64 7.89
C LEU A 119 -2.01 -21.82 7.00
N PRO A 120 -2.49 -20.99 6.04
CA PRO A 120 -1.63 -20.24 5.14
C PRO A 120 -0.74 -19.24 5.89
N GLU A 121 0.52 -19.15 5.48
CA GLU A 121 1.51 -18.20 6.01
C GLU A 121 1.28 -16.83 5.41
N ARG A 122 1.11 -16.79 4.09
CA ARG A 122 0.93 -15.57 3.33
C ARG A 122 -0.43 -14.93 3.59
N ILE A 123 -0.42 -13.62 3.76
CA ILE A 123 -1.59 -12.79 4.02
C ILE A 123 -1.81 -11.84 2.85
N ASN A 124 -0.76 -11.16 2.41
CA ASN A 124 -0.76 -10.21 1.31
C ASN A 124 0.56 -10.35 0.51
N ARG A 125 1.33 -9.28 0.33
CA ARG A 125 2.60 -9.25 -0.42
C ARG A 125 3.83 -9.03 0.49
N GLU A 126 3.70 -9.36 1.76
CA GLU A 126 4.78 -9.28 2.75
C GLU A 126 5.91 -10.27 2.46
N ALA A 127 7.12 -9.95 2.90
CA ALA A 127 8.17 -10.95 3.05
C ALA A 127 7.78 -11.91 4.19
N LEU A 128 7.93 -13.23 3.98
CA LEU A 128 7.64 -14.23 5.01
C LEU A 128 8.79 -14.32 6.01
N ASP A 129 8.45 -14.64 7.27
CA ASP A 129 9.40 -14.84 8.35
C ASP A 129 8.90 -15.88 9.38
N SER A 130 9.64 -16.06 10.47
CA SER A 130 9.28 -16.99 11.53
C SER A 130 8.29 -16.44 12.57
N SER A 131 7.57 -15.38 12.26
CA SER A 131 6.62 -14.70 13.18
C SER A 131 5.63 -15.64 13.83
N ARG A 132 5.10 -16.62 13.08
CA ARG A 132 4.12 -17.60 13.61
C ARG A 132 4.62 -18.33 14.84
N VAL A 133 5.89 -18.73 14.85
CA VAL A 133 6.50 -19.43 15.99
C VAL A 133 6.80 -18.47 17.14
N VAL A 134 7.35 -17.29 16.80
CA VAL A 134 7.70 -16.26 17.79
C VAL A 134 6.45 -15.73 18.47
N PHE A 135 5.43 -15.36 17.73
CA PHE A 135 4.19 -14.79 18.26
C PHE A 135 3.40 -15.80 19.10
N TYR A 136 3.38 -17.08 18.69
CA TYR A 136 2.76 -18.12 19.51
C TYR A 136 3.34 -18.20 20.93
N GLN A 137 4.66 -18.07 21.06
CA GLN A 137 5.32 -18.12 22.38
C GLN A 137 4.94 -16.94 23.27
N GLU A 138 4.79 -15.75 22.70
CA GLU A 138 4.39 -14.55 23.44
C GLU A 138 2.88 -14.53 23.74
N LEU A 139 2.05 -14.91 22.78
CA LEU A 139 0.59 -14.75 22.84
C LEU A 139 -0.13 -15.87 23.57
N LYS A 140 0.32 -17.14 23.43
CA LYS A 140 -0.35 -18.28 24.08
C LYS A 140 -0.59 -18.06 25.57
N PRO A 141 0.39 -17.68 26.41
CA PRO A 141 0.15 -17.44 27.83
C PRO A 141 -0.84 -16.30 28.10
N ARG A 142 -0.94 -15.31 27.18
CA ARG A 142 -1.87 -14.17 27.33
C ARG A 142 -3.32 -14.56 27.03
N VAL A 143 -3.55 -15.43 26.05
CA VAL A 143 -4.91 -15.64 25.49
C VAL A 143 -5.50 -17.02 25.79
N ALA A 144 -4.71 -18.02 26.21
CA ALA A 144 -5.18 -19.40 26.33
C ALA A 144 -6.34 -19.61 27.33
N HIS A 145 -6.56 -18.67 28.24
CA HIS A 145 -7.63 -18.70 29.26
C HIS A 145 -8.84 -17.83 28.87
N LEU A 146 -8.79 -17.12 27.77
CA LEU A 146 -9.84 -16.21 27.31
C LEU A 146 -10.86 -16.92 26.40
N SER A 147 -12.01 -16.27 26.19
CA SER A 147 -12.90 -16.61 25.08
C SER A 147 -12.21 -16.22 23.76
N MET A 148 -12.68 -16.78 22.64
CA MET A 148 -12.12 -16.41 21.32
C MET A 148 -12.31 -14.92 21.01
N ARG A 149 -13.48 -14.34 21.36
CA ARG A 149 -13.78 -12.91 21.20
C ARG A 149 -12.82 -12.03 22.03
N ASP A 150 -12.62 -12.36 23.30
CA ASP A 150 -11.70 -11.60 24.16
C ASP A 150 -10.24 -11.78 23.72
N ALA A 151 -9.89 -12.97 23.22
CA ALA A 151 -8.55 -13.24 22.69
C ALA A 151 -8.25 -12.40 21.43
N ILE A 152 -9.25 -12.19 20.55
CA ILE A 152 -9.10 -11.32 19.38
C ILE A 152 -8.76 -9.89 19.81
N LEU A 153 -9.51 -9.33 20.78
CA LEU A 153 -9.24 -7.99 21.32
C LEU A 153 -7.87 -7.93 21.99
N GLU A 154 -7.51 -8.93 22.80
CA GLU A 154 -6.21 -8.98 23.48
C GLU A 154 -5.02 -9.06 22.51
N VAL A 155 -5.15 -9.81 21.42
CA VAL A 155 -4.11 -9.86 20.38
C VAL A 155 -3.94 -8.51 19.70
N ASN A 156 -5.02 -7.75 19.46
CA ASN A 156 -4.93 -6.42 18.89
C ASN A 156 -4.27 -5.42 19.85
N HIS A 157 -4.55 -5.49 21.14
CA HIS A 157 -3.82 -4.74 22.17
C HIS A 157 -2.31 -5.07 22.17
N TRP A 158 -1.97 -6.37 22.06
CA TRP A 158 -0.56 -6.77 21.90
C TRP A 158 0.07 -6.18 20.63
N CYS A 159 -0.64 -6.12 19.53
CA CYS A 159 -0.14 -5.46 18.30
C CYS A 159 0.11 -3.96 18.52
N HIS A 160 -0.76 -3.27 19.26
CA HIS A 160 -0.58 -1.86 19.61
C HIS A 160 0.64 -1.62 20.53
N GLU A 161 0.96 -2.56 21.42
CA GLU A 161 2.23 -2.51 22.17
C GLU A 161 3.46 -2.53 21.25
N LYS A 162 3.35 -3.17 20.08
CA LYS A 162 4.49 -3.42 19.17
C LYS A 162 4.66 -2.36 18.09
N ALA A 163 3.58 -1.88 17.52
CA ALA A 163 3.63 -1.00 16.34
C ALA A 163 2.52 0.06 16.34
N THR A 164 2.77 1.16 15.64
CA THR A 164 1.80 2.23 15.37
C THR A 164 1.88 2.66 13.91
N TYR A 165 0.84 3.31 13.42
CA TYR A 165 0.73 3.75 12.03
C TYR A 165 1.81 4.77 11.64
N THR A 166 2.40 4.55 10.48
CA THR A 166 3.27 5.54 9.80
C THR A 166 3.23 5.29 8.29
N PRO A 167 2.93 6.31 7.46
CA PRO A 167 2.98 6.16 6.01
C PRO A 167 4.40 5.84 5.53
N SER A 168 4.50 5.03 4.47
CA SER A 168 5.78 4.64 3.88
C SER A 168 5.58 4.17 2.42
N ASP A 169 6.62 3.63 1.78
CA ASP A 169 6.55 3.08 0.44
C ASP A 169 5.59 1.88 0.31
N SER A 170 5.29 1.46 -0.92
CA SER A 170 4.30 0.40 -1.23
C SER A 170 4.75 -1.01 -0.85
N ARG A 171 6.04 -1.26 -0.62
CA ARG A 171 6.55 -2.57 -0.20
C ARG A 171 6.01 -2.95 1.18
N THR A 172 5.58 -4.19 1.38
CA THR A 172 5.08 -4.67 2.68
C THR A 172 6.19 -5.40 3.44
N SER A 173 6.55 -4.89 4.62
CA SER A 173 7.52 -5.51 5.53
C SER A 173 6.99 -6.81 6.13
N SER A 174 7.89 -7.69 6.56
CA SER A 174 7.49 -8.89 7.30
C SER A 174 6.95 -8.54 8.70
N PRO A 175 6.14 -9.42 9.32
CA PRO A 175 5.61 -9.17 10.66
C PRO A 175 6.69 -8.90 11.73
N LEU A 176 7.81 -9.64 11.73
CA LEU A 176 8.90 -9.40 12.67
C LEU A 176 9.65 -8.09 12.37
N ALA A 177 9.76 -7.69 11.11
CA ALA A 177 10.35 -6.40 10.74
C ALA A 177 9.46 -5.26 11.23
N THR A 178 8.13 -5.37 11.10
CA THR A 178 7.16 -4.39 11.62
C THR A 178 7.30 -4.23 13.14
N VAL A 179 7.39 -5.33 13.88
CA VAL A 179 7.65 -5.29 15.34
C VAL A 179 8.99 -4.62 15.65
N ARG A 180 10.07 -4.99 14.92
CA ARG A 180 11.41 -4.43 15.14
C ARG A 180 11.44 -2.92 14.90
N THR A 181 10.74 -2.44 13.89
CA THR A 181 10.73 -1.02 13.56
C THR A 181 9.73 -0.22 14.38
N ALA A 182 8.79 -0.88 15.05
CA ALA A 182 7.66 -0.30 15.79
C ALA A 182 6.77 0.65 14.95
N TYR A 183 6.82 0.51 13.62
CA TYR A 183 6.02 1.27 12.65
C TYR A 183 5.48 0.36 11.56
N GLY A 184 4.28 0.69 11.07
CA GLY A 184 3.69 0.12 9.87
C GLY A 184 2.66 1.07 9.26
N ARG A 185 2.44 1.00 7.94
CA ARG A 185 1.22 1.52 7.34
C ARG A 185 0.09 0.49 7.52
N CYS A 186 -1.14 0.82 7.17
CA CYS A 186 -2.29 -0.07 7.34
C CYS A 186 -2.08 -1.48 6.73
N GLY A 187 -1.29 -1.60 5.64
CA GLY A 187 -0.92 -2.88 5.05
C GLY A 187 -0.05 -3.75 5.96
N GLU A 188 0.99 -3.19 6.61
CA GLU A 188 1.83 -3.88 7.58
C GLU A 188 1.10 -4.17 8.88
N GLU A 189 0.32 -3.23 9.40
CA GLU A 189 -0.44 -3.40 10.64
C GLU A 189 -1.47 -4.53 10.53
N SER A 190 -2.21 -4.57 9.41
CA SER A 190 -3.17 -5.65 9.16
C SER A 190 -2.49 -7.00 8.95
N VAL A 191 -1.33 -7.05 8.28
CA VAL A 191 -0.50 -8.27 8.17
C VAL A 191 -0.02 -8.73 9.55
N LEU A 192 0.47 -7.81 10.40
CA LEU A 192 0.90 -8.11 11.76
C LEU A 192 -0.23 -8.73 12.58
N LEU A 193 -1.42 -8.11 12.58
CA LEU A 193 -2.56 -8.60 13.36
C LEU A 193 -3.07 -9.96 12.84
N VAL A 194 -3.19 -10.16 11.51
CA VAL A 194 -3.59 -11.45 10.93
C VAL A 194 -2.55 -12.53 11.28
N ALA A 195 -1.25 -12.25 11.17
CA ALA A 195 -0.18 -13.18 11.53
C ALA A 195 -0.25 -13.55 13.03
N ALA A 196 -0.49 -12.58 13.91
CA ALA A 196 -0.62 -12.78 15.35
C ALA A 196 -1.84 -13.65 15.69
N LEU A 197 -3.01 -13.35 15.11
CA LEU A 197 -4.24 -14.15 15.32
C LEU A 197 -4.07 -15.59 14.81
N ARG A 198 -3.54 -15.77 13.59
CA ARG A 198 -3.27 -17.10 13.01
C ARG A 198 -2.25 -17.88 13.83
N SER A 199 -1.29 -17.20 14.47
CA SER A 199 -0.28 -17.87 15.32
C SER A 199 -0.90 -18.60 16.52
N VAL A 200 -2.03 -18.13 17.01
CA VAL A 200 -2.81 -18.77 18.12
C VAL A 200 -4.05 -19.52 17.60
N GLY A 201 -4.14 -19.77 16.30
CA GLY A 201 -5.17 -20.59 15.68
C GLY A 201 -6.54 -19.92 15.53
N ILE A 202 -6.62 -18.60 15.57
CA ILE A 202 -7.83 -17.82 15.29
C ILE A 202 -7.89 -17.51 13.79
N PRO A 203 -8.96 -17.93 13.07
CA PRO A 203 -9.12 -17.59 11.66
C PRO A 203 -9.20 -16.08 11.48
N ALA A 204 -8.34 -15.55 10.63
CA ALA A 204 -8.28 -14.12 10.35
C ALA A 204 -7.92 -13.85 8.89
N ARG A 205 -8.46 -12.75 8.34
CA ARG A 205 -8.23 -12.29 6.98
C ARG A 205 -8.05 -10.78 6.93
N GLN A 206 -7.22 -10.32 5.99
CA GLN A 206 -7.13 -8.91 5.67
C GLN A 206 -8.31 -8.52 4.79
N VAL A 207 -8.96 -7.42 5.12
CA VAL A 207 -9.92 -6.75 4.24
C VAL A 207 -9.27 -5.51 3.67
N TYR A 208 -9.46 -5.27 2.38
CA TYR A 208 -8.86 -4.17 1.68
C TYR A 208 -9.91 -3.42 0.85
N THR A 209 -9.97 -2.11 1.01
CA THR A 209 -10.61 -1.22 0.07
C THR A 209 -9.53 -0.57 -0.79
N PRO A 210 -9.45 -0.93 -2.09
CA PRO A 210 -8.37 -0.44 -2.94
C PRO A 210 -8.35 1.08 -3.07
N ARG A 211 -9.54 1.68 -3.10
CA ARG A 211 -9.75 3.13 -3.16
C ARG A 211 -11.09 3.51 -2.54
N TRP A 212 -11.08 4.59 -1.75
CA TRP A 212 -12.31 5.22 -1.31
C TRP A 212 -12.96 6.05 -2.42
N ALA A 213 -14.28 6.06 -2.51
CA ALA A 213 -14.99 6.92 -3.47
C ALA A 213 -15.06 8.38 -3.01
N HIS A 214 -15.16 8.60 -1.71
CA HIS A 214 -15.43 9.91 -1.11
C HIS A 214 -14.19 10.69 -0.69
N THR A 215 -13.03 10.06 -0.68
CA THR A 215 -11.73 10.68 -0.35
C THR A 215 -10.61 10.00 -1.14
N ASP A 216 -9.49 10.69 -1.31
CA ASP A 216 -8.33 10.15 -2.02
C ASP A 216 -7.47 9.37 -1.04
N ASP A 217 -7.65 8.07 -0.98
CA ASP A 217 -6.88 7.12 -0.17
C ASP A 217 -7.37 5.68 -0.40
N ASN A 218 -6.72 4.73 0.25
CA ASN A 218 -7.10 3.33 0.42
C ASN A 218 -7.12 2.97 1.91
N HIS A 219 -7.53 1.76 2.26
CA HIS A 219 -7.37 1.27 3.63
C HIS A 219 -7.38 -0.26 3.68
N ALA A 220 -6.67 -0.80 4.68
CA ALA A 220 -6.67 -2.21 5.02
C ALA A 220 -6.91 -2.39 6.51
N TRP A 221 -7.74 -3.37 6.85
CA TRP A 221 -8.04 -3.76 8.23
C TRP A 221 -8.20 -5.27 8.33
N VAL A 222 -8.70 -5.78 9.44
CA VAL A 222 -8.78 -7.21 9.70
C VAL A 222 -10.20 -7.64 10.02
N GLU A 223 -10.60 -8.79 9.49
CA GLU A 223 -11.71 -9.58 10.03
C GLU A 223 -11.18 -10.85 10.71
N ALA A 224 -11.71 -11.14 11.89
CA ALA A 224 -11.41 -12.34 12.66
C ALA A 224 -12.72 -13.11 12.97
N TRP A 225 -12.66 -14.45 12.91
CA TRP A 225 -13.80 -15.29 13.24
C TRP A 225 -13.87 -15.54 14.74
N ALA A 226 -14.95 -15.08 15.38
CA ALA A 226 -15.10 -15.11 16.83
C ALA A 226 -15.92 -16.31 17.37
N GLY A 227 -16.23 -17.28 16.51
CA GLY A 227 -17.02 -18.48 16.84
C GLY A 227 -18.49 -18.40 16.41
N ASP A 228 -19.02 -17.21 16.29
CA ASP A 228 -20.38 -16.88 15.85
C ASP A 228 -20.44 -16.21 14.47
N GLY A 229 -19.29 -15.70 13.98
CA GLY A 229 -19.21 -15.04 12.70
C GLY A 229 -17.90 -14.29 12.51
N TRP A 230 -17.77 -13.61 11.36
CA TRP A 230 -16.69 -12.68 11.06
C TRP A 230 -16.99 -11.33 11.69
N HIS A 231 -16.01 -10.80 12.42
CA HIS A 231 -16.04 -9.47 13.06
C HIS A 231 -14.82 -8.68 12.64
N PHE A 232 -14.98 -7.38 12.43
CA PHE A 232 -13.87 -6.54 12.02
C PHE A 232 -13.26 -5.74 13.17
N LEU A 233 -12.01 -5.32 12.97
CA LEU A 233 -11.25 -4.46 13.88
C LEU A 233 -10.13 -3.72 13.13
N GLY A 234 -9.80 -2.52 13.58
CA GLY A 234 -8.61 -1.78 13.14
C GLY A 234 -7.35 -2.45 13.66
N ALA A 235 -6.39 -2.71 12.78
CA ALA A 235 -5.15 -3.38 13.16
C ALA A 235 -4.22 -2.42 13.90
N CYS A 236 -3.67 -2.85 15.02
CA CYS A 236 -2.87 -2.04 15.95
C CYS A 236 -3.64 -0.83 16.54
N GLU A 237 -4.95 -0.79 16.38
CA GLU A 237 -5.85 0.28 16.83
C GLU A 237 -6.97 -0.34 17.68
N PRO A 238 -6.68 -0.88 18.88
CA PRO A 238 -7.66 -1.62 19.66
C PRO A 238 -8.78 -0.72 20.16
N GLU A 239 -10.01 -1.17 19.92
CA GLU A 239 -11.24 -0.59 20.41
C GLU A 239 -11.82 -1.49 21.52
N PRO A 240 -12.75 -0.99 22.37
CA PRO A 240 -13.31 -1.77 23.47
C PRO A 240 -14.09 -3.01 23.02
N VAL A 241 -14.65 -2.98 21.82
CA VAL A 241 -15.50 -4.04 21.26
C VAL A 241 -15.16 -4.28 19.79
N LEU A 242 -15.50 -5.47 19.28
CA LEU A 242 -15.42 -5.78 17.85
C LEU A 242 -16.46 -4.97 17.07
N ASP A 243 -16.24 -4.86 15.75
CA ASP A 243 -17.07 -4.10 14.81
C ASP A 243 -17.05 -2.58 15.04
N LEU A 244 -16.00 -2.12 15.73
CA LEU A 244 -15.72 -0.72 15.97
C LEU A 244 -14.32 -0.35 15.47
N GLY A 245 -14.22 0.79 14.83
CA GLY A 245 -12.97 1.38 14.36
C GLY A 245 -13.25 2.79 13.82
N TRP A 246 -12.23 3.63 13.71
CA TRP A 246 -12.39 4.98 13.15
C TRP A 246 -12.98 4.98 11.74
N PHE A 247 -12.78 3.88 10.99
CA PHE A 247 -13.21 3.74 9.60
C PHE A 247 -14.65 3.23 9.42
N ASN A 248 -15.46 3.05 10.48
CA ASN A 248 -16.87 2.64 10.34
C ASN A 248 -17.65 3.54 9.37
N ALA A 249 -17.52 4.86 9.50
CA ALA A 249 -18.21 5.81 8.62
C ALA A 249 -17.69 5.76 7.17
N PRO A 250 -16.35 5.78 6.89
CA PRO A 250 -15.82 5.53 5.56
C PRO A 250 -16.25 4.19 4.96
N ALA A 251 -16.21 3.11 5.73
CA ALA A 251 -16.58 1.77 5.25
C ALA A 251 -18.06 1.69 4.89
N ALA A 252 -18.96 2.35 5.65
CA ALA A 252 -20.39 2.41 5.34
C ALA A 252 -20.73 3.10 4.01
N ARG A 253 -19.78 3.82 3.41
CA ARG A 253 -19.86 4.44 2.08
C ARG A 253 -18.76 3.97 1.13
N GLY A 254 -18.23 2.78 1.38
CA GLY A 254 -17.26 2.13 0.50
C GLY A 254 -17.93 1.60 -0.76
N MET A 255 -17.21 1.64 -1.90
CA MET A 255 -17.67 1.06 -3.15
C MET A 255 -17.32 -0.40 -3.28
N LEU A 256 -16.12 -0.78 -2.81
CA LEU A 256 -15.66 -2.17 -2.88
C LEU A 256 -14.72 -2.47 -1.71
N MET A 257 -15.05 -3.51 -0.96
CA MET A 257 -14.19 -4.15 0.01
C MET A 257 -14.05 -5.62 -0.35
N HIS A 258 -12.83 -6.10 -0.38
CA HIS A 258 -12.54 -7.48 -0.75
C HIS A 258 -11.49 -8.13 0.16
N SER A 259 -11.45 -9.45 0.14
CA SER A 259 -10.40 -10.24 0.79
C SER A 259 -9.83 -11.25 -0.21
N LYS A 260 -8.51 -11.43 -0.19
CA LYS A 260 -7.84 -12.49 -0.93
C LYS A 260 -7.72 -13.71 -0.03
N VAL A 261 -8.46 -14.75 -0.36
CA VAL A 261 -8.48 -16.01 0.38
C VAL A 261 -7.54 -17.00 -0.29
N PHE A 262 -6.57 -17.52 0.43
CA PHE A 262 -5.58 -18.45 -0.08
C PHE A 262 -6.23 -19.70 -0.68
N GLY A 263 -5.84 -20.06 -1.92
CA GLY A 263 -6.30 -21.23 -2.62
C GLY A 263 -7.71 -21.14 -3.20
N ARG A 264 -8.28 -22.30 -3.56
CA ARG A 264 -9.66 -22.40 -4.05
C ARG A 264 -10.62 -22.41 -2.89
N TYR A 265 -11.21 -21.26 -2.64
CA TYR A 265 -12.18 -21.08 -1.56
C TYR A 265 -13.62 -21.25 -2.09
N ASN A 266 -14.43 -22.01 -1.39
CA ASN A 266 -15.82 -22.31 -1.73
C ASN A 266 -16.80 -21.91 -0.60
N GLY A 267 -16.56 -20.79 0.04
CA GLY A 267 -17.45 -20.18 1.02
C GLY A 267 -18.71 -19.57 0.38
N SER A 268 -19.45 -18.84 1.20
CA SER A 268 -20.75 -18.26 0.82
C SER A 268 -20.64 -16.89 0.14
N GLU A 269 -19.49 -16.24 0.25
CA GLU A 269 -19.27 -14.88 -0.26
C GLU A 269 -19.22 -14.84 -1.78
N GLU A 270 -19.59 -13.71 -2.38
CA GLU A 270 -19.49 -13.51 -3.83
C GLU A 270 -18.02 -13.60 -4.29
N VAL A 271 -17.74 -14.51 -5.22
CA VAL A 271 -16.41 -14.61 -5.83
C VAL A 271 -16.25 -13.55 -6.92
N MET A 272 -15.27 -12.68 -6.73
CA MET A 272 -14.91 -11.66 -7.71
C MET A 272 -13.93 -12.18 -8.75
N LYS A 273 -12.94 -12.96 -8.30
CA LYS A 273 -11.88 -13.51 -9.15
C LYS A 273 -11.35 -14.82 -8.57
N GLU A 274 -11.12 -15.79 -9.42
CA GLU A 274 -10.32 -16.97 -9.13
C GLU A 274 -8.96 -16.83 -9.81
N ALA A 275 -7.89 -16.82 -9.03
CA ALA A 275 -6.52 -16.86 -9.49
C ALA A 275 -5.91 -18.24 -9.17
N SER A 276 -4.74 -18.54 -9.72
CA SER A 276 -4.04 -19.81 -9.42
C SER A 276 -3.65 -19.96 -7.95
N THR A 277 -3.49 -18.82 -7.24
CA THR A 277 -2.98 -18.77 -5.86
C THR A 277 -4.04 -18.38 -4.83
N TYR A 278 -5.12 -17.72 -5.21
CA TYR A 278 -6.17 -17.23 -4.30
C TYR A 278 -7.53 -17.10 -4.98
N THR A 279 -8.56 -17.07 -4.13
CA THR A 279 -9.91 -16.65 -4.49
C THR A 279 -10.15 -15.26 -3.89
N GLU A 280 -10.53 -14.28 -4.71
CA GLU A 280 -10.89 -12.95 -4.25
C GLU A 280 -12.39 -12.88 -4.03
N ILE A 281 -12.78 -12.57 -2.80
CA ILE A 281 -14.17 -12.51 -2.36
C ILE A 281 -14.59 -11.08 -2.08
N ASN A 282 -15.83 -10.75 -2.42
CA ASN A 282 -16.49 -9.48 -2.11
C ASN A 282 -17.10 -9.53 -0.71
N VAL A 283 -16.68 -8.63 0.15
CA VAL A 283 -17.20 -8.49 1.53
C VAL A 283 -17.83 -7.11 1.77
N THR A 284 -18.15 -6.38 0.70
CA THR A 284 -18.68 -5.01 0.78
C THR A 284 -19.99 -4.95 1.56
N ASP A 285 -20.85 -5.96 1.46
CA ASP A 285 -22.15 -6.04 2.15
C ASP A 285 -22.04 -6.17 3.67
N HIS A 286 -20.86 -6.55 4.21
CA HIS A 286 -20.60 -6.50 5.65
C HIS A 286 -20.57 -5.05 6.19
N TYR A 287 -20.28 -4.07 5.34
CA TYR A 287 -19.98 -2.70 5.73
C TYR A 287 -20.95 -1.67 5.15
N ALA A 288 -21.34 -1.83 3.89
CA ALA A 288 -22.10 -0.85 3.14
C ALA A 288 -23.31 -1.45 2.41
N PRO A 289 -24.38 -0.68 2.19
CA PRO A 289 -25.48 -1.09 1.31
C PRO A 289 -24.98 -1.27 -0.13
N THR A 290 -25.23 -2.43 -0.73
CA THR A 290 -24.78 -2.78 -2.07
C THR A 290 -25.90 -2.80 -3.10
N ALA A 291 -25.53 -2.80 -4.38
CA ALA A 291 -26.38 -3.08 -5.54
C ALA A 291 -25.54 -3.80 -6.60
N SER A 292 -26.20 -4.62 -7.42
CA SER A 292 -25.57 -5.32 -8.55
C SER A 292 -25.90 -4.62 -9.85
N VAL A 293 -24.93 -4.55 -10.77
CA VAL A 293 -25.11 -4.02 -12.12
C VAL A 293 -24.60 -5.03 -13.14
N ALA A 294 -25.41 -5.30 -14.17
CA ALA A 294 -25.01 -6.09 -15.33
C ALA A 294 -24.36 -5.18 -16.40
N VAL A 295 -23.34 -5.70 -17.07
CA VAL A 295 -22.62 -5.01 -18.14
C VAL A 295 -22.65 -5.85 -19.40
N ASP A 296 -23.16 -5.26 -20.49
CA ASP A 296 -23.16 -5.84 -21.83
C ASP A 296 -22.06 -5.20 -22.66
N VAL A 297 -21.15 -5.97 -23.20
CA VAL A 297 -20.08 -5.51 -24.09
C VAL A 297 -20.43 -5.85 -25.53
N VAL A 298 -20.45 -4.84 -26.39
CA VAL A 298 -20.76 -4.99 -27.82
C VAL A 298 -19.74 -4.20 -28.66
N ASP A 299 -19.59 -4.59 -29.91
CA ASP A 299 -18.86 -3.80 -30.91
C ASP A 299 -19.72 -2.64 -31.45
N GLN A 300 -19.13 -1.82 -32.33
CA GLN A 300 -19.80 -0.70 -33.02
C GLN A 300 -21.06 -1.11 -33.81
N LYS A 301 -21.17 -2.38 -34.21
CA LYS A 301 -22.31 -2.93 -34.96
C LYS A 301 -23.39 -3.51 -34.03
N GLY A 302 -23.15 -3.46 -32.72
CA GLY A 302 -24.03 -4.05 -31.73
C GLY A 302 -23.90 -5.55 -31.57
N VAL A 303 -22.84 -6.16 -32.13
CA VAL A 303 -22.57 -7.60 -31.96
C VAL A 303 -21.89 -7.79 -30.59
N VAL A 304 -22.33 -8.80 -29.85
CA VAL A 304 -21.77 -9.15 -28.54
C VAL A 304 -20.29 -9.52 -28.62
N VAL A 305 -19.51 -9.05 -27.65
CA VAL A 305 -18.07 -9.32 -27.55
C VAL A 305 -17.79 -10.21 -26.36
N ALA A 306 -17.46 -11.49 -26.63
CA ALA A 306 -17.05 -12.45 -25.62
C ALA A 306 -15.60 -12.23 -25.21
N ASP A 307 -15.26 -12.61 -23.96
CA ASP A 307 -13.92 -12.53 -23.39
C ASP A 307 -13.27 -11.13 -23.50
N ALA A 308 -14.06 -10.06 -23.46
CA ALA A 308 -13.58 -8.71 -23.29
C ALA A 308 -13.10 -8.51 -21.84
N LYS A 309 -12.00 -7.81 -21.66
CA LYS A 309 -11.56 -7.35 -20.32
C LYS A 309 -12.45 -6.18 -19.90
N VAL A 310 -13.14 -6.33 -18.78
CA VAL A 310 -14.06 -5.33 -18.23
C VAL A 310 -13.51 -4.86 -16.88
N GLU A 311 -13.09 -3.62 -16.82
CA GLU A 311 -12.49 -3.00 -15.65
C GLU A 311 -13.47 -2.01 -15.03
N PHE A 312 -13.81 -2.23 -13.76
CA PHE A 312 -14.60 -1.28 -12.96
C PHE A 312 -13.63 -0.33 -12.27
N LYS A 313 -13.75 0.95 -12.60
CA LYS A 313 -12.78 1.97 -12.20
C LYS A 313 -13.42 2.99 -11.29
N LEU A 314 -12.71 3.34 -10.23
CA LEU A 314 -13.10 4.35 -9.27
C LEU A 314 -12.16 5.56 -9.41
N TYR A 315 -12.69 6.77 -9.40
CA TYR A 315 -11.87 7.97 -9.34
C TYR A 315 -11.27 8.11 -7.94
N ASN A 316 -9.94 8.15 -7.87
CA ASN A 316 -9.23 8.37 -6.63
C ASN A 316 -7.84 8.94 -6.96
N TYR A 317 -7.42 9.96 -6.25
CA TYR A 317 -6.41 10.88 -6.77
C TYR A 317 -6.83 11.30 -8.20
N ALA A 318 -6.05 11.75 -9.06
CA ALA A 318 -6.53 12.06 -10.40
C ALA A 318 -6.41 10.84 -11.36
N GLU A 319 -6.86 9.67 -10.93
CA GLU A 319 -6.80 8.42 -11.67
C GLU A 319 -8.15 7.70 -11.68
N PHE A 320 -8.50 7.05 -12.78
CA PHE A 320 -9.53 6.01 -12.80
C PHE A 320 -8.91 4.65 -12.46
N TYR A 321 -8.74 4.41 -11.16
CA TYR A 321 -8.13 3.19 -10.63
C TYR A 321 -9.05 1.98 -10.79
N THR A 322 -8.52 0.85 -11.28
CA THR A 322 -9.27 -0.40 -11.44
C THR A 322 -9.45 -1.10 -10.11
N VAL A 323 -10.68 -1.11 -9.59
CA VAL A 323 -11.01 -1.79 -8.32
C VAL A 323 -11.47 -3.23 -8.52
N ALA A 324 -12.02 -3.56 -9.69
CA ALA A 324 -12.39 -4.93 -10.06
C ALA A 324 -12.18 -5.15 -11.56
N THR A 325 -11.79 -6.38 -11.92
CA THR A 325 -11.66 -6.82 -13.31
C THR A 325 -12.49 -8.07 -13.51
N LYS A 326 -13.38 -8.04 -14.51
CA LYS A 326 -14.17 -9.17 -14.98
C LYS A 326 -13.83 -9.48 -16.43
N ARG A 327 -14.32 -10.60 -16.93
CA ARG A 327 -14.37 -10.90 -18.36
C ARG A 327 -15.81 -11.11 -18.78
N SER A 328 -16.16 -10.64 -19.96
CA SER A 328 -17.47 -10.92 -20.53
C SER A 328 -17.58 -12.39 -20.93
N ASP A 329 -18.74 -12.99 -20.67
CA ASP A 329 -19.05 -14.37 -21.05
C ASP A 329 -19.29 -14.51 -22.58
N VAL A 330 -19.71 -15.70 -23.01
CA VAL A 330 -20.01 -15.99 -24.42
C VAL A 330 -21.15 -15.13 -25.00
N ASN A 331 -21.96 -14.54 -24.16
CA ASN A 331 -23.05 -13.62 -24.54
C ASN A 331 -22.65 -12.15 -24.38
N GLY A 332 -21.39 -11.86 -24.09
CA GLY A 332 -20.89 -10.51 -23.87
C GLY A 332 -21.24 -9.92 -22.49
N HIS A 333 -21.68 -10.74 -21.51
CA HIS A 333 -22.18 -10.28 -20.21
C HIS A 333 -21.13 -10.47 -19.10
N CYS A 334 -21.12 -9.53 -18.13
CA CYS A 334 -20.55 -9.72 -16.80
C CYS A 334 -21.34 -8.88 -15.79
N SER A 335 -21.06 -9.06 -14.50
CA SER A 335 -21.70 -8.29 -13.43
C SER A 335 -20.76 -8.03 -12.25
N LEU A 336 -21.08 -7.01 -11.47
CA LEU A 336 -20.41 -6.68 -10.22
C LEU A 336 -21.44 -6.21 -9.20
N THR A 337 -21.27 -6.63 -7.93
CA THR A 337 -21.96 -6.07 -6.77
C THR A 337 -21.03 -5.06 -6.09
N ALA A 338 -21.49 -3.84 -5.83
CA ALA A 338 -20.70 -2.77 -5.23
C ALA A 338 -21.56 -1.83 -4.39
N GLY A 339 -20.95 -0.92 -3.64
CA GLY A 339 -21.63 0.15 -2.89
C GLY A 339 -22.38 1.09 -3.82
N LYS A 340 -23.40 1.77 -3.28
CA LYS A 340 -24.38 2.59 -4.06
C LYS A 340 -23.82 3.95 -4.45
N GLY A 341 -22.83 3.99 -5.33
CA GLY A 341 -22.17 5.19 -5.86
C GLY A 341 -21.80 5.04 -7.33
N ASP A 342 -21.02 5.98 -7.85
CA ASP A 342 -20.63 6.03 -9.25
C ASP A 342 -19.26 5.39 -9.49
N MET A 343 -19.14 4.63 -10.59
CA MET A 343 -17.90 4.12 -11.17
C MET A 343 -17.85 4.41 -12.68
N VAL A 344 -16.70 4.17 -13.27
CA VAL A 344 -16.53 4.09 -14.72
C VAL A 344 -16.20 2.64 -15.09
N VAL A 345 -16.95 2.09 -16.03
CA VAL A 345 -16.62 0.78 -16.63
C VAL A 345 -15.83 1.04 -17.90
N TRP A 346 -14.65 0.42 -17.98
CA TRP A 346 -13.79 0.42 -19.15
C TRP A 346 -13.70 -1.00 -19.69
N ALA A 347 -14.14 -1.22 -20.91
CA ALA A 347 -14.04 -2.53 -21.56
C ALA A 347 -13.07 -2.47 -22.73
N SER A 348 -12.25 -3.52 -22.92
CA SER A 348 -11.30 -3.58 -24.01
C SER A 348 -11.15 -5.00 -24.58
N LYS A 349 -10.91 -5.08 -25.90
CA LYS A 349 -10.64 -6.31 -26.63
C LYS A 349 -9.91 -5.98 -27.94
N ASP A 350 -8.81 -6.65 -28.22
CA ASP A 350 -8.06 -6.62 -29.47
C ASP A 350 -7.78 -5.18 -29.98
N GLY A 351 -7.36 -4.28 -29.07
CA GLY A 351 -7.01 -2.90 -29.37
C GLY A 351 -8.20 -1.92 -29.43
N HIS A 352 -9.44 -2.43 -29.39
CA HIS A 352 -10.62 -1.60 -29.26
C HIS A 352 -11.03 -1.49 -27.80
N TYR A 353 -11.57 -0.33 -27.41
CA TYR A 353 -12.10 -0.11 -26.07
C TYR A 353 -13.32 0.82 -26.09
N GLY A 354 -14.02 0.79 -24.98
CA GLY A 354 -15.14 1.68 -24.72
C GLY A 354 -15.30 1.88 -23.22
N TYR A 355 -16.04 2.91 -22.86
CA TYR A 355 -16.26 3.25 -21.47
C TYR A 355 -17.66 3.81 -21.24
N GLN A 356 -18.15 3.60 -20.02
CA GLN A 356 -19.48 4.08 -19.61
C GLN A 356 -19.44 4.41 -18.12
N LYS A 357 -20.01 5.56 -17.73
CA LYS A 357 -20.32 5.82 -16.33
C LYS A 357 -21.47 4.92 -15.88
N VAL A 358 -21.38 4.36 -14.68
CA VAL A 358 -22.39 3.54 -14.02
C VAL A 358 -22.69 4.07 -12.62
N SER A 359 -23.96 4.10 -12.23
CA SER A 359 -24.44 4.51 -10.91
C SER A 359 -25.09 3.31 -10.21
N PHE A 360 -24.34 2.62 -9.33
CA PHE A 360 -24.87 1.49 -8.57
C PHE A 360 -26.03 1.91 -7.68
N GLY A 361 -27.11 1.12 -7.70
CA GLY A 361 -28.36 1.42 -7.01
C GLY A 361 -29.34 2.32 -7.80
N LYS A 362 -28.94 2.78 -9.00
CA LYS A 362 -29.81 3.46 -9.96
C LYS A 362 -29.89 2.70 -11.28
N ASP A 363 -28.73 2.27 -11.79
CA ASP A 363 -28.61 1.47 -12.99
C ASP A 363 -28.67 -0.01 -12.61
N GLU A 364 -29.47 -0.82 -13.31
CA GLU A 364 -29.50 -2.27 -13.19
C GLU A 364 -28.65 -2.95 -14.28
N GLN A 365 -28.53 -2.29 -15.43
CA GLN A 365 -27.79 -2.77 -16.61
C GLN A 365 -27.23 -1.58 -17.39
N ILE A 366 -25.99 -1.73 -17.88
CA ILE A 366 -25.36 -0.79 -18.81
C ILE A 366 -24.83 -1.51 -20.03
N LYS A 367 -24.63 -0.76 -21.11
CA LYS A 367 -24.02 -1.26 -22.34
C LYS A 367 -22.73 -0.48 -22.61
N VAL A 368 -21.61 -1.20 -22.79
CA VAL A 368 -20.33 -0.62 -23.20
C VAL A 368 -20.07 -1.01 -24.67
N VAL A 369 -19.90 -0.01 -25.53
CA VAL A 369 -19.62 -0.19 -26.95
C VAL A 369 -18.11 -0.03 -27.16
N LEU A 370 -17.43 -1.01 -27.75
CA LEU A 370 -16.01 -0.95 -28.11
C LEU A 370 -15.84 -0.12 -29.40
N GLU A 371 -15.95 1.19 -29.29
CA GLU A 371 -15.94 2.12 -30.44
C GLU A 371 -14.64 2.93 -30.57
N HIS A 372 -13.77 2.92 -29.57
CA HIS A 372 -12.54 3.68 -29.56
C HIS A 372 -11.31 2.82 -29.84
N THR A 373 -10.27 3.47 -30.33
CA THR A 373 -8.93 2.92 -30.55
C THR A 373 -7.86 3.88 -30.03
N SER A 374 -6.61 3.46 -30.01
CA SER A 374 -5.48 4.33 -29.62
C SER A 374 -5.29 5.54 -30.55
N THR A 375 -5.90 5.57 -31.74
CA THR A 375 -5.80 6.69 -32.69
C THR A 375 -6.83 7.78 -32.49
N ASP A 376 -7.83 7.56 -31.64
CA ASP A 376 -8.90 8.53 -31.40
C ASP A 376 -8.43 9.67 -30.48
N THR A 377 -9.19 10.75 -30.49
CA THR A 377 -9.05 11.87 -29.55
C THR A 377 -10.44 12.24 -29.03
N PHE A 378 -10.58 12.43 -27.74
CA PHE A 378 -11.82 12.86 -27.14
C PHE A 378 -11.58 13.65 -25.86
N ILE A 379 -12.64 14.32 -25.40
CA ILE A 379 -12.71 14.97 -24.09
C ILE A 379 -14.04 14.57 -23.47
N GLU A 380 -14.00 14.04 -22.26
CA GLU A 380 -15.18 13.67 -21.49
C GLU A 380 -15.15 14.31 -20.10
N GLU A 381 -16.31 14.72 -19.63
CA GLU A 381 -16.47 15.33 -18.31
C GLU A 381 -17.59 14.65 -17.53
N TRP A 382 -17.28 14.22 -16.32
CA TRP A 382 -18.24 13.54 -15.44
C TRP A 382 -18.31 14.16 -14.06
N ASN A 383 -19.51 14.14 -13.50
CA ASN A 383 -19.74 14.33 -12.08
C ASN A 383 -19.92 12.95 -11.46
N LEU A 384 -19.04 12.58 -10.57
CA LEU A 384 -19.03 11.28 -9.90
C LEU A 384 -19.48 11.47 -8.45
N VAL A 385 -20.45 10.69 -8.02
CA VAL A 385 -21.08 10.79 -6.71
C VAL A 385 -20.73 9.54 -5.90
N PRO A 386 -20.12 9.67 -4.70
CA PRO A 386 -19.87 8.54 -3.83
C PRO A 386 -21.17 8.04 -3.18
N PRO A 387 -21.16 6.85 -2.54
CA PRO A 387 -22.29 6.41 -1.73
C PRO A 387 -22.65 7.43 -0.65
N PRO A 388 -23.95 7.52 -0.27
CA PRO A 388 -24.40 8.44 0.78
C PRO A 388 -23.79 8.09 2.13
N GLU A 389 -23.76 9.06 3.03
CA GLU A 389 -23.34 8.86 4.41
C GLU A 389 -24.36 7.99 5.17
N GLY A 390 -23.85 7.21 6.09
CA GLY A 390 -24.63 6.38 6.99
C GLY A 390 -23.72 5.46 7.76
N VAL A 391 -23.92 5.34 9.07
CA VAL A 391 -23.12 4.43 9.89
C VAL A 391 -23.98 3.88 11.03
N LYS A 392 -23.81 2.59 11.31
CA LYS A 392 -24.30 1.95 12.53
C LYS A 392 -23.08 1.59 13.38
N LEU A 393 -23.07 2.06 14.63
CA LEU A 393 -22.02 1.78 15.60
C LEU A 393 -22.53 0.79 16.65
N PRO A 394 -21.67 -0.12 17.15
CA PRO A 394 -21.99 -0.93 18.31
C PRO A 394 -22.11 -0.04 19.57
N GLU A 395 -22.87 -0.51 20.54
CA GLU A 395 -22.94 0.15 21.84
C GLU A 395 -21.66 -0.10 22.64
N VAL A 396 -21.15 0.96 23.25
CA VAL A 396 -19.96 0.92 24.11
C VAL A 396 -20.23 1.72 25.38
N THR A 397 -20.05 1.10 26.53
CA THR A 397 -20.21 1.78 27.82
C THR A 397 -19.06 2.72 28.14
N GLU A 398 -19.29 3.71 28.99
CA GLU A 398 -18.23 4.60 29.46
C GLU A 398 -17.10 3.85 30.19
N ALA A 399 -17.44 2.78 30.91
CA ALA A 399 -16.47 1.94 31.60
C ALA A 399 -15.54 1.19 30.65
N GLU A 400 -16.09 0.63 29.56
CA GLU A 400 -15.30 -0.04 28.51
C GLU A 400 -14.38 0.96 27.79
N ARG A 401 -14.86 2.17 27.50
CA ARG A 401 -14.02 3.24 26.90
C ARG A 401 -12.89 3.65 27.84
N ALA A 402 -13.19 3.88 29.11
CA ALA A 402 -12.18 4.27 30.09
C ALA A 402 -11.11 3.20 30.28
N GLU A 403 -11.50 1.93 30.31
CA GLU A 403 -10.54 0.81 30.40
C GLU A 403 -9.67 0.71 29.13
N ASN A 404 -10.26 0.85 27.95
CA ASN A 404 -9.52 0.85 26.70
C ASN A 404 -8.48 1.98 26.66
N ILE A 405 -8.86 3.21 27.00
CA ILE A 405 -7.94 4.37 27.08
C ILE A 405 -6.81 4.08 28.07
N ARG A 406 -7.12 3.54 29.26
CA ARG A 406 -6.11 3.20 30.25
C ARG A 406 -5.09 2.18 29.69
N ARG A 407 -5.57 1.19 28.94
CA ARG A 407 -4.72 0.19 28.28
C ARG A 407 -3.83 0.81 27.20
N LEU A 408 -4.40 1.64 26.34
CA LEU A 408 -3.66 2.35 25.29
C LEU A 408 -2.50 3.18 25.86
N VAL A 409 -2.73 3.95 26.92
CA VAL A 409 -1.68 4.73 27.61
C VAL A 409 -0.56 3.82 28.12
N TYR A 410 -0.89 2.69 28.72
CA TYR A 410 0.10 1.73 29.19
C TYR A 410 0.88 1.11 28.04
N GLU A 411 0.23 0.70 26.98
CA GLU A 411 0.81 0.10 25.76
C GLU A 411 1.73 1.08 25.03
N ASP A 412 1.34 2.35 24.94
CA ASP A 412 2.20 3.44 24.45
C ASP A 412 3.47 3.61 25.28
N SER A 413 3.38 3.43 26.61
CA SER A 413 4.55 3.49 27.48
C SER A 413 5.53 2.34 27.22
N LEU A 414 5.01 1.12 26.95
CA LEU A 414 5.84 -0.03 26.58
C LEU A 414 6.55 0.18 25.24
N ARG A 415 5.82 0.66 24.23
CA ARG A 415 6.39 0.97 22.92
C ARG A 415 7.42 2.09 23.02
N THR A 416 7.15 3.14 23.78
CA THR A 416 8.08 4.24 24.04
C THR A 416 9.35 3.74 24.71
N ALA A 417 9.24 2.87 25.71
CA ALA A 417 10.41 2.29 26.38
C ALA A 417 11.30 1.51 25.40
N TYR A 418 10.70 0.78 24.45
CA TYR A 418 11.41 0.10 23.38
C TYR A 418 12.08 1.09 22.41
N THR A 419 11.34 2.07 21.92
CA THR A 419 11.85 3.05 20.92
C THR A 419 12.89 4.01 21.49
N ASN A 420 12.94 4.20 22.80
CA ASN A 420 14.00 4.94 23.49
C ASN A 420 15.39 4.25 23.38
N SER A 421 15.44 2.98 22.96
CA SER A 421 16.70 2.30 22.65
C SER A 421 17.25 2.60 21.26
N PHE A 422 16.51 3.33 20.41
CA PHE A 422 16.91 3.67 19.06
C PHE A 422 17.89 4.87 19.07
N TYR A 423 18.61 5.04 17.97
CA TYR A 423 19.48 6.21 17.83
C TYR A 423 18.68 7.52 17.80
N THR A 424 19.13 8.48 18.60
CA THR A 424 18.72 9.88 18.50
C THR A 424 19.69 10.64 17.59
N ALA A 425 19.34 11.86 17.21
CA ALA A 425 20.27 12.70 16.44
C ALA A 425 21.61 12.90 17.15
N GLU A 426 21.57 13.10 18.50
CA GLU A 426 22.78 13.27 19.30
C GLU A 426 23.66 12.01 19.36
N SER A 427 23.05 10.82 19.59
CA SER A 427 23.81 9.58 19.65
C SER A 427 24.35 9.19 18.27
N ALA A 428 23.62 9.50 17.19
CA ALA A 428 24.08 9.28 15.83
C ALA A 428 25.23 10.23 15.43
N ALA A 429 25.18 11.50 15.85
CA ALA A 429 26.29 12.44 15.67
C ALA A 429 27.54 12.02 16.44
N ALA A 430 27.39 11.53 17.69
CA ALA A 430 28.51 10.98 18.45
C ALA A 430 29.15 9.79 17.76
N PHE A 431 28.34 8.84 17.23
CA PHE A 431 28.81 7.71 16.44
C PHE A 431 29.54 8.17 15.16
N ALA A 432 28.97 9.14 14.43
CA ALA A 432 29.61 9.69 13.23
C ALA A 432 31.01 10.29 13.54
N CYS A 433 31.13 11.05 14.63
CA CYS A 433 32.40 11.62 15.08
C CYS A 433 33.42 10.53 15.46
N GLU A 434 33.00 9.49 16.18
CA GLU A 434 33.86 8.38 16.60
C GLU A 434 34.39 7.60 15.39
N GLU A 435 33.55 7.32 14.40
CA GLU A 435 33.87 6.53 13.22
C GLU A 435 34.45 7.37 12.05
N GLY A 436 34.52 8.69 12.17
CA GLY A 436 34.99 9.59 11.12
C GLY A 436 34.08 9.61 9.89
N LEU A 437 32.74 9.57 10.09
CA LEU A 437 31.73 9.56 9.04
C LEU A 437 31.11 10.96 8.85
N ASP A 438 30.47 11.17 7.70
CA ASP A 438 29.66 12.37 7.48
C ASP A 438 28.50 12.43 8.46
N GLU A 439 28.44 13.49 9.26
CA GLU A 439 27.53 13.64 10.39
C GLU A 439 26.07 13.64 9.94
N ASP A 440 25.70 14.54 9.01
CA ASP A 440 24.31 14.72 8.58
C ASP A 440 23.74 13.44 7.93
N THR A 441 24.54 12.80 7.08
CA THR A 441 24.18 11.53 6.44
C THR A 441 24.02 10.42 7.47
N THR A 442 24.93 10.31 8.41
CA THR A 442 24.91 9.26 9.45
C THR A 442 23.70 9.43 10.37
N ILE A 443 23.39 10.67 10.79
CA ILE A 443 22.18 10.97 11.58
C ILE A 443 20.94 10.51 10.84
N ARG A 444 20.77 10.92 9.57
CA ARG A 444 19.62 10.54 8.77
C ARG A 444 19.46 9.02 8.64
N LEU A 445 20.56 8.31 8.38
CA LEU A 445 20.54 6.85 8.20
C LEU A 445 20.25 6.10 9.50
N LEU A 446 20.93 6.42 10.62
CA LEU A 446 20.78 5.68 11.87
C LEU A 446 19.44 5.97 12.55
N VAL A 447 18.97 7.22 12.54
CA VAL A 447 17.64 7.56 13.03
C VAL A 447 16.56 6.89 12.15
N GLY A 448 16.75 6.91 10.82
CA GLY A 448 15.84 6.27 9.87
C GLY A 448 15.78 4.74 9.97
N ALA A 449 16.86 4.11 10.38
CA ALA A 449 16.95 2.65 10.57
C ALA A 449 16.13 2.13 11.76
N ARG A 450 15.78 3.00 12.70
CA ARG A 450 15.00 2.64 13.90
C ARG A 450 15.59 1.39 14.61
N GLY A 451 14.80 0.36 14.86
CA GLY A 451 15.23 -0.87 15.52
C GLY A 451 16.25 -1.73 14.72
N ASN A 452 16.55 -1.37 13.46
CA ASN A 452 17.59 -2.05 12.66
C ASN A 452 18.97 -1.37 12.74
N HIS A 453 19.13 -0.36 13.59
CA HIS A 453 20.35 0.45 13.71
C HIS A 453 21.61 -0.39 13.96
N ALA A 454 21.51 -1.48 14.74
CA ALA A 454 22.63 -2.38 15.03
C ALA A 454 23.21 -3.02 13.76
N THR A 455 22.36 -3.33 12.77
CA THR A 455 22.79 -3.82 11.45
C THR A 455 23.66 -2.79 10.73
N LEU A 456 23.20 -1.52 10.70
CA LEU A 456 23.90 -0.44 10.00
C LEU A 456 25.22 -0.09 10.69
N THR A 457 25.23 0.03 12.01
CA THR A 457 26.47 0.32 12.75
C THR A 457 27.49 -0.79 12.60
N THR A 458 27.07 -2.08 12.69
CA THR A 458 27.94 -3.22 12.40
C THR A 458 28.55 -3.11 11.00
N PHE A 459 27.72 -2.85 9.98
CA PHE A 459 28.18 -2.71 8.60
C PHE A 459 29.18 -1.57 8.41
N LEU A 460 28.95 -0.41 9.04
CA LEU A 460 29.82 0.77 8.94
C LEU A 460 31.16 0.57 9.69
N CYS A 461 31.13 0.00 10.90
CA CYS A 461 32.34 -0.27 11.71
C CYS A 461 33.24 -1.32 11.08
N GLU A 462 32.74 -2.22 10.25
CA GLU A 462 33.54 -3.25 9.56
C GLU A 462 34.42 -2.69 8.42
N GLN A 463 34.20 -1.45 8.00
CA GLN A 463 34.94 -0.88 6.88
C GLN A 463 36.34 -0.45 7.28
N PRO A 464 37.40 -0.94 6.56
CA PRO A 464 38.77 -0.83 7.00
C PRO A 464 39.37 0.57 6.84
N ASP A 465 38.82 1.41 5.98
CA ASP A 465 39.38 2.71 5.62
C ASP A 465 38.28 3.71 5.21
N GLU A 466 38.67 4.98 5.05
CA GLU A 466 37.76 6.09 4.71
C GLU A 466 37.03 5.89 3.35
N GLU A 467 37.73 5.32 2.35
CA GLU A 467 37.15 5.06 1.02
C GLU A 467 36.02 4.03 1.11
N LYS A 468 36.23 2.95 1.85
CA LYS A 468 35.23 1.92 2.06
C LYS A 468 34.08 2.40 2.94
N LYS A 469 34.34 3.23 3.97
CA LYS A 469 33.31 3.90 4.77
C LYS A 469 32.43 4.81 3.92
N ALA A 470 33.02 5.63 3.05
CA ALA A 470 32.28 6.47 2.12
C ALA A 470 31.41 5.66 1.14
N ALA A 471 31.96 4.55 0.62
CA ALA A 471 31.23 3.66 -0.27
C ALA A 471 30.07 2.95 0.45
N ALA A 472 30.23 2.60 1.73
CA ALA A 472 29.17 2.02 2.55
C ALA A 472 28.06 3.03 2.84
N LEU A 473 28.39 4.27 3.18
CA LEU A 473 27.41 5.36 3.34
C LEU A 473 26.64 5.61 2.04
N ASP A 474 27.36 5.66 0.90
CA ASP A 474 26.71 5.86 -0.40
C ASP A 474 25.73 4.71 -0.72
N LEU A 475 26.10 3.45 -0.44
CA LEU A 475 25.21 2.30 -0.61
C LEU A 475 23.93 2.46 0.23
N LEU A 476 24.07 2.83 1.52
CA LEU A 476 22.93 3.05 2.41
C LEU A 476 22.04 4.21 1.96
N CYS A 477 22.59 5.21 1.27
CA CYS A 477 21.82 6.30 0.69
C CYS A 477 21.02 5.92 -0.57
N LYS A 478 21.29 4.74 -1.16
CA LYS A 478 20.60 4.26 -2.39
C LYS A 478 19.43 3.32 -2.11
N ILE A 479 19.35 2.76 -0.92
CA ILE A 479 18.21 1.92 -0.52
C ILE A 479 17.09 2.77 0.10
N SER A 480 15.87 2.24 0.09
CA SER A 480 14.72 2.96 0.62
C SER A 480 14.77 3.11 2.15
N ALA A 481 13.99 4.05 2.69
CA ALA A 481 13.83 4.21 4.13
C ALA A 481 13.33 2.91 4.80
N LYS A 482 12.51 2.12 4.11
CA LYS A 482 12.02 0.83 4.61
C LYS A 482 13.13 -0.24 4.58
N ASP A 483 13.99 -0.23 3.56
CA ASP A 483 15.15 -1.12 3.52
C ASP A 483 16.12 -0.87 4.68
N LEU A 484 16.36 0.39 5.04
CA LEU A 484 17.18 0.72 6.23
C LEU A 484 16.64 0.03 7.50
N ARG A 485 15.32 -0.15 7.59
CA ARG A 485 14.64 -0.73 8.76
C ARG A 485 14.65 -2.25 8.80
N ASP A 486 14.88 -2.93 7.67
CA ASP A 486 14.75 -4.40 7.62
C ASP A 486 15.87 -5.14 6.87
N VAL A 487 16.78 -4.45 6.18
CA VAL A 487 17.87 -5.09 5.45
C VAL A 487 18.81 -5.86 6.39
N PRO A 488 19.16 -7.12 6.07
CA PRO A 488 20.19 -7.88 6.81
C PRO A 488 21.61 -7.39 6.47
N VAL A 489 22.54 -7.51 7.41
CA VAL A 489 23.92 -7.04 7.23
C VAL A 489 24.67 -7.80 6.12
N GLU A 490 24.40 -9.09 5.95
CA GLU A 490 25.00 -9.92 4.89
C GLU A 490 24.61 -9.44 3.48
N VAL A 491 23.43 -8.86 3.31
CA VAL A 491 23.02 -8.24 2.04
C VAL A 491 23.87 -7.01 1.76
N LEU A 492 24.04 -6.12 2.74
CA LEU A 492 24.87 -4.92 2.61
C LEU A 492 26.33 -5.28 2.30
N ARG A 493 26.92 -6.25 3.05
CA ARG A 493 28.27 -6.78 2.79
C ARG A 493 28.40 -7.31 1.37
N ASN A 494 27.41 -8.07 0.92
CA ASN A 494 27.42 -8.68 -0.41
C ASN A 494 27.46 -7.61 -1.51
N HIS A 495 26.57 -6.64 -1.44
CA HIS A 495 26.47 -5.60 -2.46
C HIS A 495 27.64 -4.62 -2.46
N LEU A 496 28.29 -4.39 -1.33
CA LEU A 496 29.51 -3.58 -1.25
C LEU A 496 30.73 -4.35 -1.78
N THR A 497 30.92 -5.61 -1.36
CA THR A 497 32.11 -6.42 -1.64
C THR A 497 32.16 -6.90 -3.09
N TYR A 498 31.02 -7.31 -3.64
CA TYR A 498 30.92 -7.93 -4.96
C TYR A 498 30.46 -6.96 -6.07
N ALA A 499 30.46 -5.65 -5.80
CA ALA A 499 30.22 -4.66 -6.85
C ALA A 499 31.44 -4.60 -7.79
N ILE A 500 31.24 -4.95 -9.06
CA ILE A 500 32.31 -4.90 -10.08
C ILE A 500 32.40 -3.47 -10.58
N GLN A 501 33.54 -2.81 -10.26
CA GLN A 501 33.78 -1.44 -10.69
C GLN A 501 33.98 -1.36 -12.19
N THR A 502 33.20 -0.49 -12.84
CA THR A 502 33.32 -0.20 -14.26
C THR A 502 34.10 1.11 -14.44
N PRO A 503 35.12 1.15 -15.32
CA PRO A 503 35.87 2.39 -15.54
C PRO A 503 34.97 3.51 -16.09
N GLY A 504 35.06 4.70 -15.53
CA GLY A 504 34.72 5.95 -16.19
C GLY A 504 33.54 6.76 -15.61
N ASN A 505 32.59 6.20 -14.84
CA ASN A 505 31.50 6.99 -14.29
C ASN A 505 31.04 6.47 -12.92
N GLU A 506 31.53 7.11 -11.84
CA GLU A 506 31.20 6.75 -10.45
C GLU A 506 29.70 6.87 -10.15
N SER A 507 29.02 7.85 -10.73
CA SER A 507 27.57 8.03 -10.54
C SER A 507 26.78 6.85 -11.11
N LEU A 508 27.12 6.35 -12.29
CA LEU A 508 26.51 5.15 -12.88
C LEU A 508 26.84 3.90 -12.08
N PHE A 509 28.08 3.79 -11.61
CA PHE A 509 28.51 2.66 -10.78
C PHE A 509 27.73 2.62 -9.46
N SER A 510 27.65 3.74 -8.76
CA SER A 510 26.89 3.86 -7.52
C SER A 510 25.40 3.54 -7.70
N ALA A 511 24.76 4.19 -8.68
CA ALA A 511 23.31 4.10 -8.86
C ALA A 511 22.84 2.77 -9.48
N TYR A 512 23.62 2.18 -10.40
CA TYR A 512 23.14 1.10 -11.27
C TYR A 512 24.00 -0.17 -11.25
N ILE A 513 25.01 -0.24 -10.38
CA ILE A 513 25.82 -1.45 -10.16
C ILE A 513 25.91 -1.77 -8.68
N ARG A 514 26.39 -0.83 -7.83
CA ARG A 514 26.52 -1.04 -6.38
C ARG A 514 25.16 -1.10 -5.69
N ASN A 515 24.21 -0.27 -6.09
CA ASN A 515 22.86 -0.23 -5.54
C ASN A 515 22.19 -1.63 -5.53
N PRO A 516 21.78 -2.14 -4.35
CA PRO A 516 21.06 -3.42 -4.25
C PRO A 516 19.66 -3.38 -4.82
N ARG A 517 18.96 -2.25 -4.70
CA ARG A 517 17.52 -2.12 -5.01
C ARG A 517 17.29 -1.99 -6.51
N VAL A 518 16.48 -2.87 -7.09
CA VAL A 518 16.02 -2.80 -8.49
C VAL A 518 14.62 -2.20 -8.57
N SER A 519 13.68 -2.73 -7.79
CA SER A 519 12.28 -2.29 -7.71
C SER A 519 11.71 -2.49 -6.29
N ASP A 520 10.79 -3.43 -6.08
CA ASP A 520 10.13 -3.72 -4.80
C ASP A 520 10.41 -5.15 -4.28
N GLU A 521 11.42 -5.84 -4.82
CA GLU A 521 11.83 -7.18 -4.44
C GLU A 521 12.39 -7.25 -3.00
N PRO A 522 12.30 -8.39 -2.31
CA PRO A 522 13.08 -8.64 -1.11
C PRO A 522 14.58 -8.64 -1.44
N LEU A 523 15.38 -7.79 -0.78
CA LEU A 523 16.82 -7.73 -1.01
C LEU A 523 17.51 -9.05 -0.62
N SER A 524 18.50 -9.46 -1.41
CA SER A 524 19.23 -10.73 -1.25
C SER A 524 20.72 -10.61 -1.55
N THR A 525 21.46 -11.66 -1.31
CA THR A 525 22.90 -11.74 -1.59
C THR A 525 23.21 -12.11 -3.05
N CYS A 526 22.44 -11.59 -3.99
CA CYS A 526 22.45 -12.02 -5.38
C CYS A 526 23.79 -11.81 -6.11
N LYS A 527 24.58 -10.76 -5.77
CA LYS A 527 25.84 -10.49 -6.49
C LYS A 527 26.84 -11.63 -6.40
N SER A 528 27.14 -12.09 -5.20
CA SER A 528 28.08 -13.21 -5.04
C SER A 528 27.54 -14.51 -5.66
N PHE A 529 26.23 -14.74 -5.54
CA PHE A 529 25.57 -15.91 -6.12
C PHE A 529 25.77 -15.94 -7.64
N PHE A 530 25.44 -14.88 -8.36
CA PHE A 530 25.54 -14.85 -9.81
C PHE A 530 26.99 -14.86 -10.31
N GLN A 531 27.93 -14.26 -9.57
CA GLN A 531 29.36 -14.34 -9.90
C GLN A 531 29.94 -15.76 -9.70
N GLN A 532 29.30 -16.60 -8.89
CA GLN A 532 29.70 -18.00 -8.70
C GLN A 532 29.09 -18.92 -9.76
N VAL A 533 27.82 -18.73 -10.14
CA VAL A 533 27.10 -19.62 -11.04
C VAL A 533 27.28 -19.28 -12.52
N ILE A 534 27.72 -18.06 -12.84
CA ILE A 534 28.02 -17.61 -14.21
C ILE A 534 29.54 -17.60 -14.38
N SER A 535 30.05 -18.34 -15.36
CA SER A 535 31.50 -18.41 -15.60
C SER A 535 32.09 -17.05 -15.98
N ALA A 536 33.38 -16.83 -15.63
CA ALA A 536 34.05 -15.58 -15.98
C ALA A 536 34.06 -15.28 -17.50
N GLU A 537 34.19 -16.30 -18.33
CA GLU A 537 34.11 -16.20 -19.79
C GLU A 537 32.73 -15.72 -20.26
N THR A 538 31.67 -16.33 -19.70
CA THR A 538 30.27 -15.94 -20.00
C THR A 538 29.99 -14.53 -19.52
N ALA A 539 30.47 -14.15 -18.33
CA ALA A 539 30.32 -12.81 -17.78
C ALA A 539 31.01 -11.76 -18.66
N GLU A 540 32.20 -12.05 -19.19
CA GLU A 540 32.91 -11.17 -20.11
C GLU A 540 32.14 -11.00 -21.44
N ALA A 541 31.59 -12.09 -21.99
CA ALA A 541 30.78 -12.02 -23.18
C ALA A 541 29.50 -11.13 -22.96
N TYR A 542 28.87 -11.23 -21.80
CA TYR A 542 27.71 -10.38 -21.46
C TYR A 542 28.11 -8.91 -21.24
N ARG A 543 29.27 -8.61 -20.66
CA ARG A 543 29.78 -7.23 -20.56
C ARG A 543 30.06 -6.63 -21.94
N ALA A 544 30.62 -7.44 -22.85
CA ALA A 544 30.89 -7.01 -24.22
C ALA A 544 29.62 -6.80 -25.04
N ASN A 545 28.59 -7.63 -24.82
CA ASN A 545 27.27 -7.53 -25.45
C ASN A 545 26.15 -7.92 -24.48
N PRO A 546 25.57 -6.97 -23.76
CA PRO A 546 24.51 -7.25 -22.76
C PRO A 546 23.25 -7.90 -23.34
N MET A 547 23.00 -7.76 -24.65
CA MET A 547 21.83 -8.39 -25.29
C MET A 547 21.94 -9.93 -25.37
N LEU A 548 23.16 -10.50 -25.24
CA LEU A 548 23.33 -11.93 -25.08
C LEU A 548 22.71 -12.43 -23.74
N TRP A 549 22.76 -11.59 -22.70
CA TRP A 549 22.08 -11.87 -21.45
C TRP A 549 20.55 -11.74 -21.63
N ALA A 550 20.07 -10.73 -22.30
CA ALA A 550 18.64 -10.56 -22.60
C ALA A 550 18.07 -11.74 -23.40
N GLN A 551 18.82 -12.22 -24.39
CA GLN A 551 18.45 -13.41 -25.16
C GLN A 551 18.38 -14.65 -24.28
N ARG A 552 19.38 -14.87 -23.42
CA ARG A 552 19.37 -16.00 -22.49
C ARG A 552 18.19 -15.96 -21.55
N VAL A 553 17.81 -14.79 -21.04
CA VAL A 553 16.61 -14.63 -20.19
C VAL A 553 15.36 -14.99 -20.99
N ALA A 554 15.25 -14.53 -22.25
CA ALA A 554 14.13 -14.90 -23.14
C ALA A 554 14.02 -16.41 -23.37
N ASP A 555 15.16 -17.07 -23.55
CA ASP A 555 15.23 -18.51 -23.87
C ASP A 555 15.01 -19.41 -22.64
N GLU A 556 15.53 -19.03 -21.47
CA GLU A 556 15.56 -19.89 -20.28
C GLU A 556 14.43 -19.61 -19.28
N ILE A 557 13.89 -18.40 -19.22
CA ILE A 557 12.89 -18.03 -18.22
C ILE A 557 11.48 -18.08 -18.82
N LYS A 558 10.70 -19.05 -18.36
CA LYS A 558 9.29 -19.17 -18.73
C LYS A 558 8.48 -18.09 -18.03
N VAL A 559 7.88 -17.17 -18.80
CA VAL A 559 6.98 -16.14 -18.22
C VAL A 559 5.58 -16.73 -18.04
N VAL A 560 5.08 -16.73 -16.80
CA VAL A 560 3.76 -17.23 -16.40
C VAL A 560 3.01 -16.12 -15.69
N ALA A 561 2.00 -15.56 -16.33
CA ALA A 561 1.34 -14.31 -15.90
C ALA A 561 0.70 -14.37 -14.50
N ASP A 562 0.22 -15.53 -14.08
CA ASP A 562 -0.51 -15.71 -12.82
C ASP A 562 0.24 -16.53 -11.75
N CYS A 563 1.52 -16.86 -11.98
CA CYS A 563 2.29 -17.68 -11.03
C CYS A 563 2.57 -16.98 -9.70
N ASN A 564 2.54 -15.66 -9.69
CA ASN A 564 2.91 -14.82 -8.53
C ASN A 564 1.93 -13.68 -8.27
N THR A 565 0.70 -13.78 -8.75
CA THR A 565 -0.30 -12.69 -8.67
C THR A 565 -0.57 -12.25 -7.24
N GLY A 566 -0.38 -10.97 -6.98
CA GLY A 566 -0.67 -10.34 -5.68
C GLY A 566 0.30 -10.72 -4.55
N SER A 567 1.51 -11.19 -4.90
CA SER A 567 2.59 -11.52 -3.96
C SER A 567 3.80 -10.61 -4.12
N SER A 568 4.78 -10.76 -3.23
CA SER A 568 6.10 -10.15 -3.40
C SER A 568 6.78 -10.65 -4.67
N PRO A 569 7.60 -9.83 -5.36
CA PRO A 569 8.42 -10.32 -6.44
C PRO A 569 9.33 -11.47 -6.01
N ILE A 570 9.61 -12.37 -6.95
CA ILE A 570 10.52 -13.50 -6.74
C ILE A 570 11.95 -12.93 -6.65
N LYS A 571 12.73 -13.36 -5.65
CA LYS A 571 14.15 -12.99 -5.57
C LYS A 571 14.90 -13.45 -6.82
N PRO A 572 15.95 -12.74 -7.25
CA PRO A 572 16.71 -13.11 -8.44
C PRO A 572 17.21 -14.57 -8.42
N GLU A 573 17.68 -15.06 -7.26
CA GLU A 573 18.12 -16.45 -7.09
C GLU A 573 16.96 -17.45 -7.19
N GLY A 574 15.76 -17.03 -6.78
CA GLY A 574 14.53 -17.82 -6.92
C GLY A 574 14.16 -18.02 -8.39
N VAL A 575 14.20 -16.94 -9.19
CA VAL A 575 13.96 -17.00 -10.65
C VAL A 575 14.98 -17.91 -11.33
N TRP A 576 16.26 -17.79 -10.97
CA TRP A 576 17.33 -18.65 -11.48
C TRP A 576 17.05 -20.13 -11.22
N ARG A 577 16.58 -20.48 -10.01
CA ARG A 577 16.25 -21.87 -9.62
C ARG A 577 15.00 -22.40 -10.34
N ALA A 578 13.93 -21.63 -10.31
CA ALA A 578 12.62 -22.02 -10.83
C ALA A 578 12.58 -22.06 -12.37
N LYS A 579 13.47 -21.35 -13.06
CA LYS A 579 13.45 -21.11 -14.53
C LYS A 579 12.09 -20.59 -15.01
N ALA A 580 11.35 -19.96 -14.13
CA ALA A 580 10.04 -19.37 -14.37
C ALA A 580 9.83 -18.13 -13.50
N ALA A 581 9.04 -17.18 -13.98
CA ALA A 581 8.68 -15.98 -13.27
C ALA A 581 7.44 -15.32 -13.86
N ASP A 582 6.80 -14.41 -13.13
CA ASP A 582 5.96 -13.37 -13.74
C ASP A 582 6.84 -12.34 -14.48
N ALA A 583 6.24 -11.49 -15.30
CA ALA A 583 7.00 -10.51 -16.10
C ALA A 583 7.82 -9.55 -15.22
N HIS A 584 7.25 -9.06 -14.11
CA HIS A 584 7.92 -8.12 -13.22
C HIS A 584 9.13 -8.75 -12.51
N SER A 585 8.96 -9.95 -11.99
CA SER A 585 10.08 -10.71 -11.36
C SER A 585 11.16 -11.07 -12.38
N ARG A 586 10.83 -11.38 -13.66
CA ARG A 586 11.80 -11.56 -14.73
C ARG A 586 12.60 -10.28 -14.99
N ASP A 587 11.94 -9.13 -15.00
CA ASP A 587 12.58 -7.84 -15.26
C ASP A 587 13.55 -7.46 -14.13
N ILE A 588 13.14 -7.67 -12.86
CA ILE A 588 14.01 -7.54 -11.70
C ILE A 588 15.21 -8.49 -11.80
N TYR A 589 14.98 -9.76 -12.14
CA TYR A 589 16.02 -10.76 -12.31
C TYR A 589 17.05 -10.35 -13.38
N PHE A 590 16.58 -9.87 -14.54
CA PHE A 590 17.47 -9.38 -15.59
C PHE A 590 18.40 -8.29 -15.08
N VAL A 591 17.84 -7.27 -14.43
CA VAL A 591 18.60 -6.11 -13.92
C VAL A 591 19.54 -6.51 -12.79
N ALA A 592 19.11 -7.33 -11.85
CA ALA A 592 19.93 -7.79 -10.73
C ALA A 592 21.14 -8.59 -11.18
N VAL A 593 20.97 -9.49 -12.16
CA VAL A 593 22.09 -10.25 -12.75
C VAL A 593 23.01 -9.32 -13.55
N ALA A 594 22.48 -8.44 -14.38
CA ALA A 594 23.28 -7.46 -15.12
C ALA A 594 24.17 -6.65 -14.15
N ARG A 595 23.60 -6.08 -13.09
CA ARG A 595 24.34 -5.36 -12.03
C ARG A 595 25.39 -6.24 -11.32
N SER A 596 25.06 -7.51 -11.08
CA SER A 596 26.00 -8.46 -10.46
C SER A 596 27.22 -8.74 -11.34
N LEU A 597 27.09 -8.60 -12.65
CA LEU A 597 28.15 -8.77 -13.64
C LEU A 597 28.84 -7.45 -14.05
N GLY A 598 28.48 -6.33 -13.40
CA GLY A 598 29.09 -5.02 -13.69
C GLY A 598 28.48 -4.33 -14.93
N ILE A 599 27.26 -4.69 -15.32
CA ILE A 599 26.51 -4.08 -16.43
C ILE A 599 25.49 -3.11 -15.86
N PRO A 600 25.56 -1.79 -16.14
CA PRO A 600 24.59 -0.83 -15.64
C PRO A 600 23.21 -1.06 -16.26
N ALA A 601 22.23 -1.33 -15.41
CA ALA A 601 20.84 -1.60 -15.82
C ALA A 601 19.85 -1.09 -14.78
N ARG A 602 18.62 -0.80 -15.24
CA ARG A 602 17.50 -0.39 -14.36
C ARG A 602 16.15 -0.83 -14.91
N ILE A 603 15.16 -0.78 -14.06
CA ILE A 603 13.76 -0.61 -14.46
C ILE A 603 13.50 0.90 -14.38
N ASP A 604 13.00 1.49 -15.46
CA ASP A 604 12.66 2.91 -15.50
C ASP A 604 11.44 3.17 -14.61
N GLU A 605 11.58 4.06 -13.65
CA GLU A 605 10.54 4.32 -12.64
C GLU A 605 9.24 4.89 -13.24
N ILE A 606 9.35 5.66 -14.35
CA ILE A 606 8.20 6.31 -14.98
C ILE A 606 7.41 5.32 -15.84
N THR A 607 8.12 4.56 -16.68
CA THR A 607 7.49 3.71 -17.72
C THR A 607 7.42 2.23 -17.36
N GLY A 608 8.17 1.80 -16.33
CA GLY A 608 8.33 0.39 -15.96
C GLY A 608 9.18 -0.43 -16.94
N LYS A 609 9.83 0.19 -17.93
CA LYS A 609 10.66 -0.50 -18.93
C LYS A 609 12.00 -0.91 -18.38
N VAL A 610 12.48 -2.08 -18.81
CA VAL A 610 13.86 -2.52 -18.53
C VAL A 610 14.82 -1.76 -19.46
N GLN A 611 15.88 -1.21 -18.87
CA GLN A 611 16.85 -0.39 -19.60
C GLN A 611 18.29 -0.79 -19.27
N LEU A 612 19.14 -0.76 -20.31
CA LEU A 612 20.60 -0.78 -20.20
C LEU A 612 21.11 0.66 -20.31
N LEU A 613 22.17 1.00 -19.60
CA LEU A 613 22.78 2.32 -19.65
C LEU A 613 24.17 2.21 -20.29
N ASN A 614 24.44 3.09 -21.26
CA ASN A 614 25.78 3.18 -21.83
C ASN A 614 26.73 4.00 -20.92
N SER A 615 28.00 4.10 -21.29
CA SER A 615 29.02 4.82 -20.52
C SER A 615 28.73 6.32 -20.32
N LYS A 616 27.84 6.90 -21.11
CA LYS A 616 27.38 8.29 -20.97
C LYS A 616 26.14 8.44 -20.08
N GLY A 617 25.54 7.31 -19.65
CA GLY A 617 24.29 7.30 -18.91
C GLY A 617 23.03 7.37 -19.77
N GLU A 618 23.16 7.24 -21.09
CA GLU A 618 21.99 7.18 -21.99
C GLU A 618 21.32 5.81 -21.84
N ALA A 619 20.00 5.82 -21.61
CA ALA A 619 19.19 4.63 -21.42
C ALA A 619 18.66 4.10 -22.77
N LEU A 620 18.76 2.78 -22.93
CA LEU A 620 18.23 2.05 -24.09
C LEU A 620 17.29 0.94 -23.59
N ASP A 621 16.11 0.86 -24.14
CA ASP A 621 15.09 -0.12 -23.73
C ASP A 621 15.49 -1.54 -24.19
N VAL A 622 15.33 -2.51 -23.30
CA VAL A 622 15.56 -3.92 -23.56
C VAL A 622 14.24 -4.57 -23.94
N ARG A 623 14.21 -5.16 -25.13
CA ARG A 623 13.12 -6.05 -25.55
C ARG A 623 13.64 -7.47 -25.60
N PHE A 624 13.09 -8.32 -24.76
CA PHE A 624 13.52 -9.72 -24.67
C PHE A 624 13.24 -10.45 -25.99
N GLY A 625 14.29 -11.10 -26.54
CA GLY A 625 14.22 -11.76 -27.84
C GLY A 625 14.65 -10.90 -29.02
N GLU A 626 14.96 -9.61 -28.83
CA GLU A 626 15.58 -8.74 -29.85
C GLU A 626 17.12 -8.73 -29.74
N ALA A 627 17.81 -8.52 -30.86
CA ALA A 627 19.26 -8.58 -30.90
C ALA A 627 19.95 -7.30 -30.38
N GLU A 628 19.27 -6.16 -30.43
CA GLU A 628 19.80 -4.85 -30.06
C GLU A 628 18.82 -4.11 -29.14
N PRO A 629 19.33 -3.31 -28.18
CA PRO A 629 18.47 -2.46 -27.36
C PRO A 629 18.03 -1.24 -28.19
N VAL A 630 16.84 -0.73 -27.90
CA VAL A 630 16.18 0.28 -28.74
C VAL A 630 16.04 1.59 -27.97
N ALA A 631 16.35 2.71 -28.62
CA ALA A 631 15.87 4.01 -28.15
C ALA A 631 14.39 4.16 -28.53
N SER A 632 13.49 4.18 -27.56
CA SER A 632 12.07 4.40 -27.86
C SER A 632 11.87 5.79 -28.47
N PRO A 633 11.17 5.88 -29.62
CA PRO A 633 10.77 7.17 -30.17
C PRO A 633 9.96 7.95 -29.13
N ALA A 634 10.22 9.24 -29.01
CA ALA A 634 9.60 10.07 -27.98
C ALA A 634 9.35 11.49 -28.43
N GLY A 635 8.32 12.10 -27.89
CA GLY A 635 8.00 13.51 -28.00
C GLY A 635 8.17 14.27 -26.69
N THR A 636 7.82 15.54 -26.71
CA THR A 636 7.81 16.40 -25.52
C THR A 636 6.39 16.78 -25.17
N PHE A 637 5.91 16.35 -24.01
CA PHE A 637 4.60 16.74 -23.48
C PHE A 637 4.72 17.99 -22.61
N VAL A 638 3.85 18.97 -22.84
CA VAL A 638 3.77 20.21 -22.06
C VAL A 638 2.35 20.35 -21.49
N ALA A 639 2.26 20.41 -20.19
CA ALA A 639 1.01 20.77 -19.53
C ALA A 639 0.94 22.29 -19.32
N SER A 640 0.00 22.95 -20.01
CA SER A 640 -0.27 24.37 -19.75
C SER A 640 -1.28 24.52 -18.60
N TYR A 641 -1.03 25.46 -17.71
CA TYR A 641 -1.92 25.73 -16.58
C TYR A 641 -1.86 27.21 -16.19
N GLN A 642 -2.99 27.77 -15.81
CA GLN A 642 -3.05 29.09 -15.19
C GLN A 642 -3.17 28.95 -13.68
N PRO A 643 -2.11 29.30 -12.93
CA PRO A 643 -2.12 29.18 -11.47
C PRO A 643 -3.29 29.95 -10.86
N THR A 644 -3.99 29.31 -9.93
CA THR A 644 -5.06 29.92 -9.13
C THR A 644 -4.59 30.14 -7.70
N LYS A 645 -5.33 30.94 -6.93
CA LYS A 645 -5.02 31.13 -5.49
C LYS A 645 -5.14 29.82 -4.71
N ILE A 646 -6.08 28.97 -5.08
CA ILE A 646 -6.38 27.68 -4.43
C ILE A 646 -5.34 26.65 -4.82
N ASN A 647 -4.98 26.59 -6.10
CA ASN A 647 -4.01 25.63 -6.63
C ASN A 647 -2.96 26.35 -7.50
N PRO A 648 -1.87 26.88 -6.88
CA PRO A 648 -0.84 27.60 -7.61
C PRO A 648 0.09 26.67 -8.40
N ASN A 649 0.22 25.40 -8.01
CA ASN A 649 1.13 24.43 -8.60
C ASN A 649 0.55 23.01 -8.49
N PRO A 650 -0.26 22.57 -9.46
CA PRO A 650 -0.84 21.24 -9.47
C PRO A 650 0.22 20.14 -9.32
N LYS A 651 -0.10 19.09 -8.55
CA LYS A 651 0.75 17.92 -8.38
C LYS A 651 0.19 16.75 -9.17
N TYR A 652 1.08 15.96 -9.70
CA TYR A 652 0.79 14.66 -10.28
C TYR A 652 0.09 13.78 -9.24
N TYR A 653 -0.74 12.85 -9.63
CA TYR A 653 -1.70 12.10 -8.83
C TYR A 653 -2.78 12.96 -8.16
N THR A 654 -2.41 13.94 -7.34
CA THR A 654 -3.40 14.73 -6.58
C THR A 654 -4.38 15.47 -7.49
N HIS A 655 -3.89 16.03 -8.61
CA HIS A 655 -4.68 16.93 -9.45
C HIS A 655 -4.80 16.48 -10.90
N PHE A 656 -3.81 15.75 -11.39
CA PHE A 656 -3.80 15.19 -12.75
C PHE A 656 -2.91 13.94 -12.81
N SER A 657 -3.19 13.09 -13.80
CA SER A 657 -2.35 11.94 -14.14
C SER A 657 -2.32 11.70 -15.65
N LEU A 658 -1.38 10.88 -16.09
CA LEU A 658 -1.20 10.44 -17.47
C LEU A 658 -1.14 8.92 -17.50
N SER A 659 -1.98 8.30 -18.33
CA SER A 659 -1.91 6.89 -18.64
C SER A 659 -1.64 6.69 -20.12
N GLN A 660 -0.73 5.78 -20.47
CA GLN A 660 -0.58 5.35 -21.85
C GLN A 660 -1.70 4.36 -22.20
N ILE A 661 -2.31 4.51 -23.38
CA ILE A 661 -3.25 3.54 -23.92
C ILE A 661 -2.43 2.50 -24.66
N THR A 662 -2.45 1.26 -24.17
CA THR A 662 -1.69 0.15 -24.75
C THR A 662 -2.30 -0.35 -26.05
N ASP A 663 -1.56 -1.15 -26.79
CA ASP A 663 -2.04 -1.82 -28.03
C ASP A 663 -3.26 -2.73 -27.77
N ALA A 664 -3.45 -3.17 -26.53
CA ALA A 664 -4.63 -3.94 -26.12
C ALA A 664 -5.86 -3.09 -25.79
N GLY A 665 -5.76 -1.75 -25.83
CA GLY A 665 -6.81 -0.83 -25.43
C GLY A 665 -6.96 -0.67 -23.91
N THR A 666 -5.97 -1.05 -23.13
CA THR A 666 -5.92 -0.88 -21.66
C THR A 666 -5.11 0.34 -21.27
N LEU A 667 -5.33 0.81 -20.03
CA LEU A 667 -4.62 1.97 -19.48
C LEU A 667 -3.40 1.51 -18.65
N GLN A 668 -2.23 2.10 -18.92
CA GLN A 668 -1.02 1.96 -18.11
C GLN A 668 -0.64 3.34 -17.55
N LEU A 669 -0.82 3.51 -16.25
CA LEU A 669 -0.46 4.75 -15.55
C LEU A 669 1.05 4.97 -15.60
N LEU A 670 1.47 6.20 -15.89
CA LEU A 670 2.88 6.61 -15.74
C LEU A 670 3.14 6.99 -14.29
N SER A 671 4.31 6.64 -13.77
CA SER A 671 4.70 6.91 -12.39
C SER A 671 5.61 8.14 -12.32
N TYR A 672 5.09 9.23 -11.75
CA TYR A 672 5.85 10.45 -11.46
C TYR A 672 5.86 10.72 -9.96
N ASP A 673 6.34 9.73 -9.20
CA ASP A 673 6.46 9.84 -7.75
C ASP A 673 7.64 10.73 -7.35
N GLU A 674 7.49 11.49 -6.27
CA GLU A 674 8.56 12.23 -5.60
C GLU A 674 8.54 11.85 -4.11
N GLY A 675 9.63 11.26 -3.62
CA GLY A 675 9.80 10.86 -2.22
C GLY A 675 9.41 9.40 -1.91
N ASP A 676 9.50 9.05 -0.62
CA ASP A 676 9.38 7.68 -0.12
C ASP A 676 7.96 7.31 0.36
N ILE A 677 6.94 8.07 -0.02
CA ILE A 677 5.55 7.85 0.41
C ILE A 677 4.71 7.37 -0.77
N ASP A 678 4.13 6.21 -0.63
CA ASP A 678 3.15 5.67 -1.58
C ASP A 678 1.90 6.56 -1.59
N MET A 679 1.51 7.02 -2.79
CA MET A 679 0.38 7.90 -3.08
C MET A 679 0.48 9.33 -2.51
N GLY A 680 0.16 10.30 -3.34
CA GLY A 680 0.11 11.72 -3.00
C GLY A 680 1.44 12.48 -3.01
N GLY A 681 2.57 11.79 -3.23
CA GLY A 681 3.92 12.37 -3.38
C GLY A 681 4.33 12.67 -4.82
N GLY A 682 3.42 12.98 -5.74
CA GLY A 682 3.74 13.14 -7.15
C GLY A 682 4.44 14.44 -7.51
N ALA A 683 5.15 14.41 -8.65
CA ALA A 683 5.92 15.52 -9.20
C ALA A 683 5.07 16.77 -9.43
N SER A 684 5.65 17.94 -9.19
CA SER A 684 4.93 19.19 -9.37
C SER A 684 4.85 19.60 -10.86
N TRP A 685 3.71 20.20 -11.24
CA TRP A 685 3.57 20.77 -12.58
C TRP A 685 4.69 21.75 -12.93
N LEU A 686 5.05 22.62 -11.99
CA LEU A 686 6.06 23.67 -12.23
C LEU A 686 7.43 23.10 -12.60
N ASN A 687 7.85 22.03 -11.91
CA ASN A 687 9.17 21.45 -12.08
C ASN A 687 9.26 20.52 -13.30
N THR A 688 8.23 19.71 -13.53
CA THR A 688 8.30 18.60 -14.48
C THR A 688 7.56 18.88 -15.79
N PHE A 689 6.31 19.37 -15.72
CA PHE A 689 5.42 19.38 -16.89
C PHE A 689 5.28 20.75 -17.58
N LYS A 690 5.61 21.84 -16.89
CA LYS A 690 5.50 23.20 -17.43
C LYS A 690 6.43 23.44 -18.61
N ASN A 691 7.65 22.97 -18.51
CA ASN A 691 8.69 23.16 -19.54
C ASN A 691 8.76 22.03 -20.57
N GLY A 692 8.21 20.89 -20.23
CA GLY A 692 8.11 19.69 -21.07
C GLY A 692 8.72 18.46 -20.41
N ALA A 693 7.93 17.40 -20.32
CA ALA A 693 8.36 16.06 -19.94
C ALA A 693 8.53 15.19 -21.19
N ARG A 694 9.56 14.34 -21.21
CA ARG A 694 9.71 13.34 -22.27
C ARG A 694 8.64 12.27 -22.11
N LEU A 695 7.87 12.00 -23.15
CA LEU A 695 6.96 10.85 -23.25
C LEU A 695 7.30 10.04 -24.50
N ASP A 696 7.20 8.73 -24.39
CA ASP A 696 7.33 7.86 -25.55
C ASP A 696 6.20 8.13 -26.56
N GLU A 697 6.46 7.85 -27.83
CA GLU A 697 5.45 7.94 -28.87
C GLU A 697 4.27 7.02 -28.53
N GLY A 698 3.05 7.52 -28.65
CA GLY A 698 1.85 6.73 -28.35
C GLY A 698 0.62 7.59 -28.06
N SER A 699 -0.44 6.95 -27.63
CA SER A 699 -1.68 7.59 -27.21
C SER A 699 -1.77 7.65 -25.70
N TYR A 700 -2.22 8.79 -25.19
CA TYR A 700 -2.28 9.05 -23.75
C TYR A 700 -3.66 9.52 -23.32
N LEU A 701 -4.07 9.09 -22.14
CA LEU A 701 -5.23 9.59 -21.42
C LEU A 701 -4.75 10.48 -20.28
N MET A 702 -5.06 11.76 -20.32
CA MET A 702 -4.87 12.68 -19.19
C MET A 702 -6.16 12.76 -18.38
N VAL A 703 -6.08 12.54 -17.09
CA VAL A 703 -7.19 12.69 -16.15
C VAL A 703 -6.92 13.88 -15.25
N THR A 704 -7.89 14.75 -15.07
CA THR A 704 -7.90 15.82 -14.07
C THR A 704 -9.17 15.75 -13.25
N GLY A 705 -9.14 16.24 -12.01
CA GLY A 705 -10.35 16.26 -11.19
C GLY A 705 -10.28 17.22 -10.02
N THR A 706 -11.43 17.60 -9.55
CA THR A 706 -11.63 18.43 -8.35
C THR A 706 -12.57 17.71 -7.42
N ARG A 707 -12.09 17.37 -6.24
CA ARG A 707 -12.92 16.75 -5.20
C ARG A 707 -13.65 17.82 -4.41
N LEU A 708 -14.94 17.60 -4.22
CA LEU A 708 -15.83 18.46 -3.44
C LEU A 708 -15.87 17.98 -1.98
N ALA A 709 -16.29 18.86 -1.08
CA ALA A 709 -16.44 18.55 0.35
C ALA A 709 -17.39 17.35 0.61
N SER A 710 -18.42 17.19 -0.21
CA SER A 710 -19.33 16.04 -0.17
C SER A 710 -18.66 14.70 -0.52
N GLY A 711 -17.44 14.73 -1.02
CA GLY A 711 -16.72 13.60 -1.59
C GLY A 711 -16.97 13.36 -3.07
N ALA A 712 -17.94 14.07 -3.69
CA ALA A 712 -18.16 14.00 -5.12
C ALA A 712 -16.97 14.57 -5.90
N VAL A 713 -16.83 14.17 -7.17
CA VAL A 713 -15.69 14.58 -8.01
C VAL A 713 -16.18 15.15 -9.32
N LEU A 714 -15.63 16.29 -9.72
CA LEU A 714 -15.75 16.87 -11.05
C LEU A 714 -14.56 16.40 -11.88
N ALA A 715 -14.68 15.26 -12.54
CA ALA A 715 -13.62 14.65 -13.34
C ALA A 715 -13.66 15.10 -14.79
N ARG A 716 -12.50 15.14 -15.43
CA ARG A 716 -12.31 15.32 -16.86
C ARG A 716 -11.23 14.36 -17.34
N MET A 717 -11.46 13.72 -18.47
CA MET A 717 -10.43 12.95 -19.17
C MET A 717 -10.29 13.43 -20.61
N GLU A 718 -9.06 13.39 -21.13
CA GLU A 718 -8.71 13.80 -22.47
C GLU A 718 -7.73 12.83 -23.09
N GLN A 719 -8.10 12.25 -24.23
CA GLN A 719 -7.19 11.41 -25.02
C GLN A 719 -6.50 12.23 -26.10
N PHE A 720 -5.18 12.03 -26.26
CA PHE A 720 -4.35 12.70 -27.25
C PHE A 720 -3.14 11.88 -27.66
N PRO A 721 -2.62 12.05 -28.88
CA PRO A 721 -1.37 11.43 -29.32
C PRO A 721 -0.15 12.24 -28.89
N VAL A 722 0.98 11.52 -28.74
CA VAL A 722 2.34 12.08 -28.68
C VAL A 722 3.13 11.44 -29.82
N SER A 723 3.76 12.26 -30.68
CA SER A 723 4.57 11.80 -31.83
C SER A 723 6.05 12.06 -31.59
N GLU A 724 6.91 11.23 -32.23
CA GLU A 724 8.36 11.38 -32.14
C GLU A 724 8.82 12.78 -32.55
N GLY A 725 9.67 13.40 -31.75
CA GLY A 725 10.27 14.70 -31.97
C GLY A 725 9.31 15.89 -31.90
N GLU A 726 8.01 15.65 -31.70
CA GLU A 726 7.00 16.70 -31.63
C GLU A 726 6.81 17.23 -30.21
N ARG A 727 6.30 18.48 -30.12
CA ARG A 727 5.89 19.11 -28.86
C ARG A 727 4.37 19.10 -28.74
N THR A 728 3.84 18.21 -27.89
CA THR A 728 2.42 18.09 -27.62
C THR A 728 2.05 18.94 -26.41
N GLN A 729 1.18 19.95 -26.59
CA GLN A 729 0.70 20.79 -25.50
C GLN A 729 -0.76 20.51 -25.18
N ARG A 730 -1.10 20.30 -23.88
CA ARG A 730 -2.46 20.16 -23.39
C ARG A 730 -2.70 21.05 -22.17
N GLN A 731 -3.93 21.47 -21.97
CA GLN A 731 -4.30 22.32 -20.85
C GLN A 731 -4.78 21.48 -19.66
N LEU A 732 -4.20 21.69 -18.49
CA LEU A 732 -4.74 21.17 -17.25
C LEU A 732 -5.99 21.97 -16.86
N VAL A 733 -7.17 21.37 -17.04
CA VAL A 733 -8.46 21.97 -16.72
C VAL A 733 -8.96 21.39 -15.41
N MET A 734 -8.90 22.16 -14.33
CA MET A 734 -9.52 21.83 -13.05
C MET A 734 -10.94 22.39 -13.05
N ARG A 735 -11.93 21.50 -13.19
CA ARG A 735 -13.35 21.89 -13.17
C ARG A 735 -13.68 22.47 -11.79
N GLN A 736 -14.49 23.51 -11.75
CA GLN A 736 -14.90 24.19 -10.52
C GLN A 736 -16.40 24.17 -10.36
N SER A 737 -16.88 24.16 -9.11
CA SER A 737 -18.27 24.37 -8.76
C SER A 737 -18.43 25.76 -8.15
N SER A 738 -19.43 26.52 -8.59
CA SER A 738 -19.79 27.80 -7.97
C SER A 738 -20.58 27.61 -6.66
N ASP A 739 -21.23 26.47 -6.51
CA ASP A 739 -22.29 26.24 -5.50
C ASP A 739 -21.87 25.21 -4.43
N GLN A 740 -20.70 24.59 -4.55
CA GLN A 740 -20.22 23.56 -3.62
C GLN A 740 -18.81 23.84 -3.15
N VAL A 741 -18.56 23.52 -1.89
CA VAL A 741 -17.26 23.68 -1.25
C VAL A 741 -16.27 22.65 -1.83
N GLN A 742 -15.07 23.12 -2.13
CA GLN A 742 -13.99 22.31 -2.71
C GLN A 742 -12.94 21.95 -1.65
N VAL A 743 -12.30 20.80 -1.80
CA VAL A 743 -11.08 20.48 -1.03
C VAL A 743 -9.92 21.28 -1.62
N ILE A 744 -9.24 22.06 -0.77
CA ILE A 744 -8.18 22.98 -1.18
C ILE A 744 -6.78 22.51 -0.75
N GLY A 745 -6.68 21.44 0.01
CA GLY A 745 -5.42 20.86 0.48
C GLY A 745 -5.62 19.78 1.53
N ASN A 746 -4.50 19.32 2.09
CA ASN A 746 -4.45 18.32 3.13
C ASN A 746 -3.73 18.86 4.37
N PHE A 747 -4.19 18.41 5.55
CA PHE A 747 -3.61 18.78 6.84
C PHE A 747 -3.73 17.58 7.80
N ASN A 748 -2.67 17.23 8.50
CA ASN A 748 -2.65 16.08 9.40
C ASN A 748 -3.53 16.26 10.63
N SER A 749 -4.68 15.61 10.68
CA SER A 749 -5.62 15.62 11.81
C SER A 749 -5.10 14.92 13.07
N GLU A 750 -4.05 14.09 12.97
CA GLU A 750 -3.40 13.45 14.11
C GLU A 750 -2.35 14.34 14.79
N SER A 751 -2.16 15.57 14.30
CA SER A 751 -1.24 16.53 14.91
C SER A 751 -1.60 16.80 16.37
N LEU A 752 -0.57 16.76 17.23
CA LEU A 752 -0.73 16.82 18.68
C LEU A 752 -0.71 18.26 19.23
N PHE A 753 -1.49 18.51 20.26
CA PHE A 753 -1.46 19.73 21.05
C PHE A 753 -1.70 19.43 22.53
N THR A 754 -1.31 20.35 23.41
CA THR A 754 -1.57 20.25 24.85
C THR A 754 -2.84 21.02 25.22
N ARG A 755 -3.80 20.37 25.83
CA ARG A 755 -5.06 20.97 26.31
C ARG A 755 -4.76 22.12 27.28
N TRP A 756 -5.60 23.16 27.28
CA TRP A 756 -5.55 24.25 28.26
C TRP A 756 -6.97 24.56 28.77
N ASP A 757 -7.17 24.59 30.07
CA ASP A 757 -8.49 24.75 30.70
C ASP A 757 -8.83 26.22 31.09
N GLY A 758 -8.00 27.18 30.73
CA GLY A 758 -8.12 28.58 31.14
C GLY A 758 -7.18 28.96 32.26
N SER A 759 -6.50 27.99 32.88
CA SER A 759 -5.60 28.20 34.02
C SER A 759 -4.37 27.28 33.99
N GLN A 760 -4.51 26.04 33.56
CA GLN A 760 -3.47 25.03 33.61
C GLN A 760 -3.39 24.26 32.27
N LEU A 761 -2.20 23.73 32.00
CA LEU A 761 -2.01 22.76 30.94
C LEU A 761 -2.57 21.41 31.39
N GLY A 762 -3.32 20.75 30.49
CA GLY A 762 -3.86 19.44 30.67
C GLY A 762 -3.10 18.39 29.88
N GLU A 763 -3.81 17.35 29.45
CA GLU A 763 -3.22 16.25 28.69
C GLU A 763 -2.92 16.64 27.24
N MET A 764 -1.91 15.99 26.67
CA MET A 764 -1.58 16.05 25.25
C MET A 764 -2.54 15.15 24.48
N GLN A 765 -3.11 15.65 23.38
CA GLN A 765 -4.04 14.89 22.55
C GLN A 765 -3.93 15.31 21.07
N SER A 766 -4.39 14.45 20.17
CA SER A 766 -4.48 14.81 18.75
C SER A 766 -5.73 15.66 18.46
N LEU A 767 -5.71 16.42 17.35
CA LEU A 767 -6.90 17.09 16.85
C LEU A 767 -8.03 16.09 16.58
N LEU A 768 -7.71 14.93 16.02
CA LEU A 768 -8.65 13.84 15.76
C LEU A 768 -9.36 13.38 17.05
N THR A 769 -8.61 13.17 18.13
CA THR A 769 -9.16 12.78 19.43
C THR A 769 -10.05 13.90 20.03
N ALA A 770 -9.60 15.14 19.91
CA ALA A 770 -10.30 16.30 20.48
C ALA A 770 -11.60 16.65 19.72
N CYS A 771 -11.60 16.51 18.40
CA CYS A 771 -12.70 16.96 17.54
C CYS A 771 -13.71 15.85 17.22
N GLY A 772 -13.32 14.61 17.42
CA GLY A 772 -14.13 13.49 16.95
C GLY A 772 -14.20 13.43 15.42
N ARG A 773 -15.26 12.80 14.89
CA ARG A 773 -15.39 12.57 13.45
C ARG A 773 -16.08 13.72 12.72
N GLY A 774 -15.67 13.95 11.49
CA GLY A 774 -16.22 14.94 10.59
C GLY A 774 -15.38 16.21 10.50
N TYR A 775 -15.99 17.29 10.01
CA TYR A 775 -15.28 18.57 9.92
C TYR A 775 -15.11 19.25 11.28
N PHE A 776 -14.02 19.99 11.41
CA PHE A 776 -13.69 20.80 12.59
C PHE A 776 -12.98 22.09 12.18
N VAL A 777 -12.97 23.08 13.06
CA VAL A 777 -12.16 24.28 12.89
C VAL A 777 -10.93 24.17 13.79
N VAL A 778 -9.75 24.44 13.24
CA VAL A 778 -8.54 24.70 14.03
C VAL A 778 -8.03 26.09 13.74
N GLY A 779 -7.76 26.87 14.80
CA GLY A 779 -7.20 28.20 14.72
C GLY A 779 -5.98 28.33 15.61
N VAL A 780 -4.82 28.74 15.07
CA VAL A 780 -3.69 29.20 15.88
C VAL A 780 -3.77 30.70 15.98
N ILE A 781 -3.86 31.24 17.21
CA ILE A 781 -4.25 32.61 17.47
C ILE A 781 -3.16 33.39 18.23
N GLY A 782 -2.89 34.64 17.84
CA GLY A 782 -1.99 35.55 18.54
C GLY A 782 -2.74 36.33 19.62
N VAL A 783 -2.32 36.23 20.89
CA VAL A 783 -2.99 36.88 22.03
C VAL A 783 -2.76 38.37 21.99
N ALA A 784 -3.82 39.15 22.24
CA ALA A 784 -3.82 40.62 22.24
C ALA A 784 -3.41 41.26 20.90
N GLN A 785 -3.59 40.53 19.80
CA GLN A 785 -3.36 41.03 18.44
C GLN A 785 -4.69 41.42 17.80
N GLU A 786 -4.71 42.53 17.08
CA GLU A 786 -5.91 43.04 16.42
C GLU A 786 -6.56 42.04 15.45
N PRO A 787 -5.79 41.34 14.58
CA PRO A 787 -6.37 40.34 13.67
C PRO A 787 -7.09 39.20 14.41
N THR A 788 -6.52 38.73 15.51
CA THR A 788 -7.13 37.70 16.36
C THR A 788 -8.40 38.20 17.02
N ASN A 789 -8.35 39.41 17.60
CA ASN A 789 -9.50 40.01 18.29
C ASN A 789 -10.70 40.19 17.33
N HIS A 790 -10.45 40.61 16.07
CA HIS A 790 -11.48 40.65 15.02
C HIS A 790 -12.04 39.28 14.72
N ALA A 791 -11.18 38.27 14.48
CA ALA A 791 -11.60 36.93 14.19
C ALA A 791 -12.48 36.31 15.29
N LEU A 792 -12.08 36.49 16.55
CA LEU A 792 -12.84 35.97 17.71
C LEU A 792 -14.18 36.69 17.90
N ARG A 793 -14.24 37.99 17.62
CA ARG A 793 -15.50 38.75 17.65
C ARG A 793 -16.46 38.33 16.53
N ASP A 794 -15.94 38.11 15.31
CA ASP A 794 -16.72 37.59 14.20
C ASP A 794 -17.31 36.20 14.54
N MET A 795 -16.51 35.33 15.14
CA MET A 795 -16.99 34.03 15.61
C MET A 795 -18.04 34.15 16.74
N ALA A 796 -17.85 35.04 17.66
CA ALA A 796 -18.79 35.31 18.74
C ALA A 796 -20.15 35.84 18.21
N ALA A 797 -20.13 36.69 17.18
CA ALA A 797 -21.34 37.17 16.50
C ALA A 797 -22.14 36.04 15.82
N LEU A 798 -21.47 34.94 15.46
CA LEU A 798 -22.05 33.74 14.79
C LEU A 798 -22.24 32.58 15.76
N LYS A 799 -22.20 32.83 17.07
CA LYS A 799 -22.29 31.81 18.11
C LYS A 799 -23.39 30.79 17.86
N GLN A 800 -24.62 31.27 17.64
CA GLN A 800 -25.78 30.40 17.47
C GLN A 800 -25.62 29.47 16.25
N GLN A 801 -25.17 29.98 15.12
CA GLN A 801 -25.00 29.21 13.88
C GLN A 801 -23.89 28.17 14.02
N LEU A 802 -22.77 28.51 14.70
CA LEU A 802 -21.67 27.59 14.96
C LEU A 802 -22.05 26.50 15.98
N GLU A 803 -22.88 26.85 16.98
CA GLU A 803 -23.43 25.85 17.92
C GLU A 803 -24.47 24.92 17.24
N GLU A 804 -25.30 25.43 16.33
CA GLU A 804 -26.20 24.63 15.48
C GLU A 804 -25.42 23.68 14.57
N TRP A 805 -24.28 24.12 14.01
CA TRP A 805 -23.36 23.25 13.26
C TRP A 805 -22.76 22.12 14.14
N GLY A 806 -22.60 22.38 15.45
CA GLY A 806 -22.28 21.38 16.47
C GLY A 806 -20.88 20.76 16.38
N ARG A 807 -19.97 21.35 15.60
CA ARG A 807 -18.61 20.81 15.43
C ARG A 807 -17.61 21.54 16.32
N THR A 808 -16.56 20.82 16.71
CA THR A 808 -15.50 21.33 17.58
C THR A 808 -14.70 22.43 16.89
N ILE A 809 -14.38 23.47 17.65
CA ILE A 809 -13.50 24.55 17.26
C ILE A 809 -12.30 24.54 18.22
N VAL A 810 -11.12 24.23 17.73
CA VAL A 810 -9.88 24.19 18.51
C VAL A 810 -9.14 25.51 18.35
N LEU A 811 -8.97 26.26 19.42
CA LEU A 811 -8.18 27.48 19.43
C LEU A 811 -6.85 27.20 20.15
N LEU A 812 -5.76 27.32 19.44
CA LEU A 812 -4.41 27.03 19.92
C LEU A 812 -3.62 28.31 20.11
N PHE A 813 -2.91 28.36 21.20
CA PHE A 813 -1.91 29.42 21.47
C PHE A 813 -0.54 28.96 20.95
N PRO A 814 0.26 29.82 20.31
CA PRO A 814 1.57 29.45 19.79
C PRO A 814 2.54 28.88 20.84
N ASP A 815 2.38 29.32 22.07
CA ASP A 815 3.23 28.97 23.21
C ASP A 815 2.50 29.15 24.56
N GLU A 816 3.06 28.62 25.64
CA GLU A 816 2.51 28.70 27.00
C GLU A 816 2.43 30.13 27.50
N ALA A 817 3.39 31.00 27.14
CA ALA A 817 3.41 32.39 27.56
C ALA A 817 2.23 33.17 26.94
N SER A 818 1.85 32.81 25.71
CA SER A 818 0.65 33.35 25.05
C SER A 818 -0.62 32.87 25.75
N ALA A 819 -0.72 31.56 26.06
CA ALA A 819 -1.85 31.02 26.82
C ALA A 819 -2.06 31.71 28.17
N ALA A 820 -0.98 31.90 28.92
CA ALA A 820 -1.02 32.58 30.24
C ALA A 820 -1.52 34.05 30.18
N ARG A 821 -1.42 34.70 29.04
CA ARG A 821 -1.91 36.08 28.83
C ARG A 821 -3.35 36.17 28.35
N TYR A 822 -3.92 35.08 27.87
CA TYR A 822 -5.28 35.04 27.35
C TYR A 822 -6.29 34.95 28.47
N LYS A 823 -7.36 35.74 28.36
CA LYS A 823 -8.48 35.66 29.29
C LYS A 823 -9.75 35.24 28.54
N VAL A 824 -10.29 34.11 28.90
CA VAL A 824 -11.53 33.60 28.33
C VAL A 824 -12.69 34.60 28.49
N SER A 825 -12.68 35.36 29.59
CA SER A 825 -13.67 36.43 29.86
C SER A 825 -13.68 37.57 28.87
N ASP A 826 -12.61 37.78 28.09
CA ASP A 826 -12.54 38.87 27.10
C ASP A 826 -13.41 38.58 25.86
N PHE A 827 -13.78 37.30 25.64
CA PHE A 827 -14.61 36.82 24.53
C PHE A 827 -15.77 35.94 25.02
N PRO A 828 -16.72 36.47 25.83
CA PRO A 828 -17.78 35.67 26.46
C PRO A 828 -18.83 35.11 25.46
N GLY A 829 -18.82 35.62 24.22
CA GLY A 829 -19.75 35.22 23.17
C GLY A 829 -19.27 34.07 22.28
N LEU A 830 -18.12 33.48 22.53
CA LEU A 830 -17.67 32.36 21.72
C LEU A 830 -18.57 31.12 21.88
N PRO A 831 -18.68 30.28 20.83
CA PRO A 831 -19.47 29.04 20.88
C PRO A 831 -19.03 28.12 22.02
N SER A 832 -19.97 27.37 22.58
CA SER A 832 -19.68 26.34 23.62
C SER A 832 -18.86 25.16 23.09
N THR A 833 -18.78 25.00 21.78
CA THR A 833 -17.97 23.98 21.09
C THR A 833 -16.49 24.34 20.99
N VAL A 834 -16.08 25.53 21.48
CA VAL A 834 -14.67 25.95 21.51
C VAL A 834 -13.91 25.24 22.61
N ILE A 835 -12.77 24.67 22.22
CA ILE A 835 -11.78 24.13 23.15
C ILE A 835 -10.44 24.86 22.96
N TYR A 836 -9.68 24.98 24.02
CA TYR A 836 -8.41 25.69 24.01
C TYR A 836 -7.23 24.74 24.23
N GLY A 837 -6.08 25.08 23.66
CA GLY A 837 -4.83 24.36 23.84
C GLY A 837 -3.60 25.18 23.48
N VAL A 838 -2.44 24.59 23.69
CA VAL A 838 -1.14 25.15 23.31
C VAL A 838 -0.56 24.32 22.17
N ASP A 839 -0.08 24.98 21.14
CA ASP A 839 0.58 24.36 19.99
C ASP A 839 2.01 23.92 20.33
N THR A 840 2.12 22.86 21.11
CA THR A 840 3.40 22.32 21.57
C THR A 840 4.15 21.51 20.49
N HIS A 841 3.51 21.18 19.37
CA HIS A 841 4.06 20.33 18.30
C HIS A 841 4.05 21.00 16.91
N GLY A 842 3.82 22.30 16.85
CA GLY A 842 3.97 23.10 15.64
C GLY A 842 2.83 22.94 14.62
N ILE A 843 1.60 22.75 15.08
CA ILE A 843 0.39 22.70 14.24
C ILE A 843 0.29 23.94 13.34
N GLY A 844 0.55 25.13 13.89
CA GLY A 844 0.52 26.37 13.11
C GLY A 844 1.55 26.39 11.99
N LYS A 845 2.75 25.88 12.23
CA LYS A 845 3.79 25.76 11.21
C LYS A 845 3.38 24.74 10.14
N GLN A 846 2.87 23.58 10.54
CA GLN A 846 2.36 22.56 9.62
C GLN A 846 1.22 23.12 8.74
N ALA A 847 0.29 23.88 9.33
CA ALA A 847 -0.79 24.51 8.60
C ALA A 847 -0.28 25.52 7.53
N ILE A 848 0.70 26.36 7.90
CA ILE A 848 1.33 27.32 6.99
C ILE A 848 2.03 26.60 5.83
N GLU A 849 2.78 25.56 6.12
CA GLU A 849 3.50 24.75 5.10
C GLU A 849 2.52 24.00 4.19
N ALA A 850 1.56 23.28 4.77
CA ALA A 850 0.59 22.47 4.05
C ALA A 850 -0.28 23.32 3.10
N MET A 851 -0.74 24.48 3.57
CA MET A 851 -1.58 25.40 2.81
C MET A 851 -0.79 26.44 2.02
N LYS A 852 0.55 26.37 2.03
CA LYS A 852 1.47 27.31 1.35
C LYS A 852 1.15 28.76 1.70
N LEU A 853 0.82 29.00 2.97
CA LEU A 853 0.58 30.33 3.49
C LEU A 853 1.92 31.10 3.67
N ASN A 854 1.85 32.38 3.93
CA ASN A 854 3.06 33.19 4.12
C ASN A 854 3.73 32.86 5.48
N PRO A 855 4.97 32.32 5.51
CA PRO A 855 5.66 32.03 6.76
C PRO A 855 5.87 33.27 7.68
N GLN A 856 5.82 34.46 7.10
CA GLN A 856 5.94 35.76 7.79
C GLN A 856 4.58 36.44 8.03
N GLY A 857 3.46 35.75 7.67
CA GLY A 857 2.13 36.38 7.62
C GLY A 857 1.47 36.60 9.00
N GLY A 858 2.07 36.11 10.09
CA GLY A 858 1.56 36.29 11.46
C GLY A 858 0.28 35.46 11.74
N TRP A 859 -0.24 35.68 12.95
CA TRP A 859 -1.49 35.05 13.43
C TRP A 859 -2.69 36.00 13.27
N PRO A 860 -3.94 35.48 13.21
CA PRO A 860 -4.30 34.09 13.33
C PRO A 860 -4.16 33.28 12.01
N VAL A 861 -4.07 31.95 12.13
CA VAL A 861 -4.27 31.04 11.01
C VAL A 861 -5.48 30.16 11.34
N PHE A 862 -6.48 30.12 10.47
CA PHE A 862 -7.66 29.26 10.62
C PHE A 862 -7.78 28.27 9.46
N LEU A 863 -8.10 27.02 9.78
CA LEU A 863 -8.46 25.98 8.83
C LEU A 863 -9.82 25.39 9.19
N ILE A 864 -10.61 24.98 8.16
CA ILE A 864 -11.63 23.96 8.32
C ILE A 864 -11.07 22.70 7.67
N ALA A 865 -10.89 21.67 8.47
CA ALA A 865 -10.38 20.38 8.05
C ALA A 865 -11.29 19.25 8.53
N ASP A 866 -11.08 18.06 8.03
CA ASP A 866 -11.79 16.87 8.48
C ASP A 866 -10.85 15.75 8.93
N THR A 867 -11.45 14.69 9.44
CA THR A 867 -10.74 13.50 9.94
C THR A 867 -10.05 12.68 8.84
N PHE A 868 -10.26 13.03 7.58
CA PHE A 868 -9.55 12.47 6.41
C PHE A 868 -8.43 13.39 5.91
N ASN A 869 -8.00 14.32 6.76
CA ASN A 869 -6.96 15.30 6.43
C ASN A 869 -7.34 16.30 5.32
N ARG A 870 -8.61 16.32 4.86
CA ARG A 870 -9.05 17.25 3.80
C ARG A 870 -9.27 18.64 4.39
N VAL A 871 -8.70 19.65 3.74
CA VAL A 871 -8.92 21.07 4.10
C VAL A 871 -9.85 21.70 3.07
N VAL A 872 -10.88 22.38 3.56
CA VAL A 872 -11.89 23.06 2.73
C VAL A 872 -11.90 24.59 2.91
N PHE A 873 -11.18 25.09 3.93
CA PHE A 873 -11.03 26.51 4.19
C PHE A 873 -9.68 26.77 4.84
N ALA A 874 -9.01 27.84 4.44
CA ALA A 874 -7.77 28.31 5.05
C ALA A 874 -7.69 29.83 4.97
N THR A 875 -7.25 30.48 6.05
CA THR A 875 -6.98 31.91 6.09
C THR A 875 -5.86 32.25 7.03
N GLN A 876 -5.21 33.37 6.81
CA GLN A 876 -4.10 33.84 7.64
C GLN A 876 -4.13 35.37 7.84
N GLY A 877 -3.83 35.79 9.05
CA GLY A 877 -3.72 37.22 9.41
C GLY A 877 -5.07 37.92 9.43
N TYR A 878 -5.06 39.20 9.11
CA TYR A 878 -6.26 40.04 9.14
C TYR A 878 -7.17 39.70 7.95
N THR A 879 -8.31 39.06 8.23
CA THR A 879 -9.30 38.68 7.22
C THR A 879 -10.61 39.41 7.49
N ILE A 880 -11.01 40.28 6.56
CA ILE A 880 -12.29 41.04 6.66
C ILE A 880 -13.43 40.03 6.40
N GLY A 881 -14.40 40.03 7.32
CA GLY A 881 -15.57 39.12 7.22
C GLY A 881 -15.23 37.65 7.35
N LEU A 882 -14.25 37.32 8.20
CA LEU A 882 -13.85 35.93 8.46
C LEU A 882 -15.04 35.06 8.84
N GLY A 883 -15.91 35.53 9.72
CA GLY A 883 -17.10 34.83 10.15
C GLY A 883 -18.03 34.47 9.00
N GLU A 884 -18.29 35.42 8.10
CA GLU A 884 -19.14 35.18 6.91
C GLU A 884 -18.50 34.16 5.97
N GLN A 885 -17.19 34.24 5.75
CA GLN A 885 -16.47 33.28 4.90
C GLN A 885 -16.47 31.87 5.50
N LEU A 886 -16.28 31.76 6.80
CA LEU A 886 -16.32 30.51 7.55
C LEU A 886 -17.73 29.90 7.47
N MET A 887 -18.78 30.71 7.71
CA MET A 887 -20.16 30.25 7.63
C MET A 887 -20.61 29.89 6.22
N LYS A 888 -20.15 30.60 5.20
CA LYS A 888 -20.38 30.23 3.80
C LYS A 888 -19.81 28.83 3.51
N THR A 889 -18.63 28.55 4.04
CA THR A 889 -18.01 27.21 3.91
C THR A 889 -18.82 26.19 4.71
N VAL A 890 -19.16 26.45 5.96
CA VAL A 890 -19.92 25.56 6.83
C VAL A 890 -21.29 25.20 6.22
N HIS A 891 -22.00 26.17 5.62
CA HIS A 891 -23.30 25.92 4.97
C HIS A 891 -23.18 25.04 3.72
N GLY A 892 -22.00 24.93 3.13
CA GLY A 892 -21.72 24.08 1.96
C GLY A 892 -21.17 22.69 2.30
N LEU A 893 -20.94 22.41 3.60
CA LEU A 893 -20.53 21.12 4.12
C LEU A 893 -21.70 20.24 4.49
#